data_c8140bb85dbfe6f8f412f9e8ce570f85
#
_entry.id   c8140bb85dbfe6f8f412f9e8ce570f85
#
_cell.length_a   1.000
_cell.length_b   1.000
_cell.length_c   1.000
_cell.angle_alpha   90.00
_cell.angle_beta   90.00
_cell.angle_gamma   90.00
#
_symmetry.space_group_name_H-M   'P 1'
#
loop_
_entity.id
_entity.type
_entity.pdbx_description
1 polymer ?
#
loop_
_entity_poly.entity_id
_entity_poly.type
_entity_poly.pdbx_seq_one_letter_code
_entity_poly.pdbx_strand_id
1 'polypeptide(L)'
;MADENNSNEDGQFVPDGSMEPLSPQEADNTDYGLMVGERIQKKDLQQEMRDSYLAYAMSVIVDRALPDVRDGMKPVHRRVIYAMYDGGYRPDRGYSKCARVVGEVMGKYHPHGDVAIYDTLVRMAQSWSMRYTLVDGQGNFGSPGDDPAAAMRYTECRMAPLAMEMVRDIDKDTVDFLPNYDGKTQEPTVLPARFPNLLCNGSSGIAVGMATNIPPHNMREVAEGVHWALDHPDASREELLENLIRIIKGPDFPTGATILGHKGIEQAYRTGRGLITMRAVVNTEEIKGRMCLVITELPYQVNPDRLVVSIREAVREGKIQCIADMRDVTSGRTGQRLVLVLKRDAVPKVVLNNLYKHSQLQQTFGANMLALVDGVPRTLSLDAFIRHWVGHQLEVIARRTAYLKREAEERDHILQGYLKALDMIDEVIALIRASESAETARTGLMDLLDVDEVQADAILAMQLRRLAALERQKILDEHNELMRRIADYNDILAKPERQRKIVGDELDEIVSKYGDERRTKILPYSGEMNVEDLIAEENVVVTVTHSGFIKRTKADEYRAQHRGGKGIKGAKLREDDVVDHFFLTSTHNWLLFFTNKGRVYRLKAYELPEGSRDSKGQHVANLLQFGPDETIQTVLSIPNYEVAKYLVLATRSGKVKKTALAEYDSPRQGGLIAVRLMAGENGENADELIGAALCNAEDDIILVSKLGMSLKFQANDEQLRPMGRQTAGVQGMKFREGDELLAMDVVWGDSDKDLFVVTNEGFAKRTAISEYRLQGRNGFGVKAVQLAEGRGSLVGAVIVEEDDQIMAIMKSGKVIRSNVDEVKRTGRTTQGVTFAKPDKNDEIISIARNEEKDDESAESGESAEKTESAEHGTNATVNEGASASSEAATEANAGNGDGENVEA
;
A
#
# COMPACT_ATOMS: atom_id res chain seq x y z
N MET A 1 36.70 46.26 -26.04
CA MET A 1 36.42 46.98 -27.26
C MET A 1 35.53 46.03 -28.04
N ALA A 2 34.29 46.14 -27.89
CA ALA A 2 33.35 46.96 -28.70
C ALA A 2 33.05 46.18 -29.98
N ASP A 3 31.95 45.82 -30.34
CA ASP A 3 30.50 46.09 -30.26
C ASP A 3 29.92 45.31 -31.43
N GLU A 4 28.82 44.93 -31.60
CA GLU A 4 27.41 45.20 -31.27
C GLU A 4 26.53 44.24 -32.13
N ASN A 5 25.47 43.83 -31.50
CA ASN A 5 24.10 43.64 -32.00
C ASN A 5 23.85 43.48 -33.51
N ASN A 6 23.15 42.41 -33.89
CA ASN A 6 21.81 42.63 -34.43
C ASN A 6 20.91 41.35 -34.37
N SER A 7 19.81 41.50 -33.70
CA SER A 7 18.62 40.66 -33.82
C SER A 7 17.93 40.91 -35.14
N ASN A 8 17.35 39.86 -35.76
CA ASN A 8 16.02 39.86 -36.40
C ASN A 8 15.72 38.46 -36.97
N GLU A 9 14.70 37.83 -36.41
CA GLU A 9 13.40 37.52 -36.98
C GLU A 9 13.38 36.64 -38.27
N ASP A 10 12.63 35.60 -38.16
CA ASP A 10 11.96 34.82 -39.21
C ASP A 10 12.81 34.38 -40.41
N GLY A 11 13.39 33.18 -40.29
CA GLY A 11 13.96 32.45 -41.40
C GLY A 11 13.30 31.11 -41.61
N GLN A 12 12.13 31.06 -42.24
CA GLN A 12 11.69 29.86 -42.94
C GLN A 12 12.79 29.44 -43.89
N PHE A 13 13.32 28.24 -43.68
CA PHE A 13 14.20 27.56 -44.62
C PHE A 13 13.34 27.10 -45.79
N VAL A 14 13.37 27.86 -46.86
CA VAL A 14 12.89 27.44 -48.20
C VAL A 14 14.06 26.74 -48.84
N PRO A 15 14.01 25.44 -49.18
CA PRO A 15 15.03 24.85 -50.02
C PRO A 15 14.81 25.34 -51.45
N ASP A 16 15.66 26.23 -51.91
CA ASP A 16 15.74 26.62 -53.32
C ASP A 16 16.59 25.59 -54.07
N GLY A 17 16.12 25.18 -55.20
CA GLY A 17 16.91 24.45 -56.16
C GLY A 17 16.51 22.98 -56.34
N SER A 18 15.58 22.77 -57.24
CA SER A 18 15.34 21.51 -57.91
C SER A 18 16.63 20.80 -58.34
N MET A 19 17.12 19.91 -57.48
CA MET A 19 17.95 18.78 -57.93
C MET A 19 16.98 17.71 -58.42
N GLU A 20 16.84 17.52 -59.70
CA GLU A 20 16.28 16.31 -60.29
C GLU A 20 17.04 15.10 -59.69
N PRO A 21 16.36 14.03 -59.32
CA PRO A 21 17.07 12.84 -58.88
C PRO A 21 17.87 12.30 -60.04
N LEU A 22 19.22 12.23 -59.89
CA LEU A 22 20.13 11.59 -60.80
C LEU A 22 19.60 10.19 -61.16
N SER A 23 19.55 9.88 -62.46
CA SER A 23 19.21 8.54 -62.94
C SER A 23 20.12 7.49 -62.28
N PRO A 24 19.67 6.25 -62.07
CA PRO A 24 20.50 5.20 -61.48
C PRO A 24 21.84 4.94 -62.19
N GLN A 25 22.01 5.36 -63.42
CA GLN A 25 23.26 5.27 -64.21
C GLN A 25 24.22 6.45 -63.99
N GLU A 26 23.73 7.62 -63.61
CA GLU A 26 24.55 8.79 -63.26
C GLU A 26 25.10 8.74 -61.85
N ALA A 27 24.43 8.05 -60.92
CA ALA A 27 24.90 7.84 -59.58
C ALA A 27 26.13 6.89 -59.48
N ASP A 28 26.36 6.08 -60.52
CA ASP A 28 27.46 5.09 -60.55
C ASP A 28 28.80 5.72 -60.96
N ASN A 29 28.84 6.98 -61.45
CA ASN A 29 30.04 7.65 -61.90
C ASN A 29 30.53 8.83 -61.06
N THR A 30 30.03 9.00 -59.86
CA THR A 30 30.49 10.03 -58.96
C THR A 30 31.83 9.60 -58.39
N ASP A 31 32.91 10.29 -58.87
CA ASP A 31 34.27 10.11 -58.33
C ASP A 31 34.36 10.70 -56.90
N TYR A 32 34.28 9.83 -55.91
CA TYR A 32 34.34 10.19 -54.51
C TYR A 32 35.77 10.51 -53.98
N GLY A 33 36.69 10.93 -54.84
CA GLY A 33 38.00 11.41 -54.42
C GLY A 33 38.77 10.46 -53.50
N LEU A 34 38.69 9.17 -53.80
CA LEU A 34 39.29 8.11 -52.99
C LEU A 34 40.79 8.20 -52.93
N MET A 35 41.37 8.08 -51.72
CA MET A 35 42.81 7.83 -51.55
C MET A 35 43.18 6.47 -52.15
N VAL A 36 44.33 6.44 -52.79
CA VAL A 36 44.86 5.22 -53.43
C VAL A 36 44.98 4.09 -52.41
N GLY A 37 44.13 3.07 -52.49
CA GLY A 37 44.14 1.90 -51.59
C GLY A 37 42.83 1.65 -50.85
N GLU A 38 41.84 2.53 -50.90
CA GLU A 38 40.54 2.32 -50.25
C GLU A 38 39.63 1.38 -51.07
N ARG A 39 39.03 0.42 -50.41
CA ARG A 39 38.11 -0.56 -50.96
C ARG A 39 36.68 -0.22 -50.59
N ILE A 40 35.91 0.42 -51.46
CA ILE A 40 34.50 0.70 -51.19
C ILE A 40 33.69 -0.56 -51.49
N GLN A 41 32.94 -1.02 -50.53
CA GLN A 41 31.90 -2.03 -50.66
C GLN A 41 30.50 -1.36 -50.67
N LYS A 42 29.74 -1.62 -51.75
CA LYS A 42 28.32 -1.19 -51.76
C LYS A 42 27.54 -2.10 -50.79
N LYS A 43 26.90 -1.49 -49.77
CA LYS A 43 25.99 -2.16 -48.85
C LYS A 43 24.60 -1.57 -48.98
N ASP A 44 23.55 -2.42 -48.97
CA ASP A 44 22.16 -1.98 -48.89
C ASP A 44 21.94 -1.33 -47.51
N LEU A 45 21.44 -0.07 -47.52
CA LEU A 45 21.18 0.67 -46.29
C LEU A 45 20.19 -0.04 -45.37
N GLN A 46 19.15 -0.67 -45.94
CA GLN A 46 18.14 -1.39 -45.12
C GLN A 46 18.74 -2.60 -44.44
N GLN A 47 19.62 -3.32 -45.16
CA GLN A 47 20.29 -4.49 -44.57
C GLN A 47 21.31 -4.09 -43.53
N GLU A 48 22.11 -3.07 -43.79
CA GLU A 48 23.09 -2.55 -42.81
C GLU A 48 22.40 -2.02 -41.53
N MET A 49 21.31 -1.26 -41.67
CA MET A 49 20.53 -0.78 -40.54
C MET A 49 19.90 -1.93 -39.75
N ARG A 50 19.40 -2.97 -40.42
CA ARG A 50 18.85 -4.16 -39.76
C ARG A 50 19.92 -4.91 -38.97
N ASP A 51 21.05 -5.19 -39.59
CA ASP A 51 22.13 -5.98 -39.00
C ASP A 51 22.76 -5.22 -37.83
N SER A 52 23.04 -3.93 -38.01
CA SER A 52 23.58 -3.06 -36.95
C SER A 52 22.60 -2.88 -35.78
N TYR A 53 21.29 -2.71 -36.05
CA TYR A 53 20.29 -2.62 -35.00
C TYR A 53 20.11 -3.93 -34.25
N LEU A 54 20.15 -5.07 -34.95
CA LEU A 54 20.07 -6.39 -34.31
C LEU A 54 21.29 -6.64 -33.42
N ALA A 55 22.50 -6.33 -33.90
CA ALA A 55 23.72 -6.46 -33.11
C ALA A 55 23.68 -5.57 -31.86
N TYR A 56 23.25 -4.30 -32.01
CA TYR A 56 23.05 -3.39 -30.88
C TYR A 56 22.00 -3.92 -29.88
N ALA A 57 20.85 -4.38 -30.38
CA ALA A 57 19.80 -4.91 -29.53
C ALA A 57 20.27 -6.14 -28.75
N MET A 58 20.99 -7.07 -29.38
CA MET A 58 21.57 -8.25 -28.74
C MET A 58 22.58 -7.84 -27.66
N SER A 59 23.50 -6.93 -27.95
CA SER A 59 24.48 -6.46 -26.97
C SER A 59 23.80 -5.78 -25.79
N VAL A 60 22.79 -4.93 -26.00
CA VAL A 60 22.05 -4.30 -24.90
C VAL A 60 21.29 -5.32 -24.05
N ILE A 61 20.77 -6.39 -24.66
CA ILE A 61 20.04 -7.44 -23.95
C ILE A 61 20.98 -8.32 -23.14
N VAL A 62 22.02 -8.87 -23.76
CA VAL A 62 22.88 -9.89 -23.17
C VAL A 62 24.00 -9.26 -22.34
N ASP A 63 24.69 -8.23 -22.90
CA ASP A 63 25.92 -7.70 -22.31
C ASP A 63 25.72 -6.45 -21.44
N ARG A 64 24.47 -5.99 -21.21
CA ARG A 64 24.24 -4.75 -20.45
C ARG A 64 23.06 -4.79 -19.48
N ALA A 65 21.83 -5.05 -19.95
CA ALA A 65 20.62 -4.71 -19.20
C ALA A 65 20.07 -5.83 -18.33
N LEU A 66 20.21 -7.09 -18.74
CA LEU A 66 19.62 -8.23 -18.08
C LEU A 66 20.63 -8.96 -17.18
N PRO A 67 20.17 -9.45 -16.00
CA PRO A 67 20.98 -10.29 -15.12
C PRO A 67 21.00 -11.75 -15.59
N ASP A 68 22.10 -12.46 -15.33
CA ASP A 68 22.15 -13.94 -15.44
C ASP A 68 21.36 -14.57 -14.28
N VAL A 69 20.60 -15.61 -14.55
CA VAL A 69 19.75 -16.27 -13.55
C VAL A 69 20.55 -16.92 -12.43
N ARG A 70 21.80 -17.36 -12.72
CA ARG A 70 22.67 -18.10 -11.81
C ARG A 70 23.27 -17.24 -10.71
N ASP A 71 23.88 -16.10 -11.05
CA ASP A 71 24.54 -15.19 -10.10
C ASP A 71 23.77 -13.88 -9.83
N GLY A 72 22.73 -13.60 -10.62
CA GLY A 72 21.92 -12.39 -10.49
C GLY A 72 22.62 -11.10 -10.87
N MET A 73 23.76 -11.19 -11.55
CA MET A 73 24.58 -10.06 -11.91
C MET A 73 24.40 -9.65 -13.36
N LYS A 74 24.35 -8.34 -13.60
CA LYS A 74 24.62 -7.79 -14.93
C LYS A 74 26.12 -7.78 -15.16
N PRO A 75 26.60 -7.72 -16.41
CA PRO A 75 28.05 -7.73 -16.69
C PRO A 75 28.83 -6.68 -15.91
N VAL A 76 28.32 -5.45 -15.80
CA VAL A 76 28.99 -4.39 -15.02
C VAL A 76 29.12 -4.73 -13.53
N HIS A 77 28.06 -5.30 -12.90
CA HIS A 77 28.10 -5.69 -11.49
C HIS A 77 29.12 -6.82 -11.28
N ARG A 78 29.10 -7.83 -12.14
CA ARG A 78 30.03 -8.98 -12.09
C ARG A 78 31.47 -8.51 -12.21
N ARG A 79 31.77 -7.63 -13.17
CA ARG A 79 33.09 -7.06 -13.39
C ARG A 79 33.58 -6.21 -12.22
N VAL A 80 32.68 -5.43 -11.58
CA VAL A 80 33.03 -4.63 -10.38
C VAL A 80 33.39 -5.56 -9.23
N ILE A 81 32.56 -6.56 -8.91
CA ILE A 81 32.81 -7.50 -7.80
C ILE A 81 34.08 -8.31 -8.06
N TYR A 82 34.29 -8.81 -9.29
CA TYR A 82 35.47 -9.56 -9.63
C TYR A 82 36.73 -8.69 -9.56
N ALA A 83 36.73 -7.48 -10.12
CA ALA A 83 37.84 -6.55 -10.04
C ALA A 83 38.19 -6.18 -8.60
N MET A 84 37.19 -6.03 -7.72
CA MET A 84 37.45 -5.77 -6.30
C MET A 84 38.10 -6.98 -5.62
N TYR A 85 37.71 -8.19 -5.99
CA TYR A 85 38.32 -9.41 -5.49
C TYR A 85 39.78 -9.58 -5.99
N ASP A 86 40.01 -9.45 -7.30
CA ASP A 86 41.31 -9.56 -7.95
C ASP A 86 42.27 -8.48 -7.44
N GLY A 87 41.83 -7.22 -7.33
CA GLY A 87 42.62 -6.09 -6.77
C GLY A 87 42.80 -6.15 -5.25
N GLY A 88 42.25 -7.14 -4.56
CA GLY A 88 42.42 -7.34 -3.11
C GLY A 88 41.70 -6.33 -2.23
N TYR A 89 40.60 -5.70 -2.68
CA TYR A 89 39.76 -4.77 -1.90
C TYR A 89 38.79 -5.53 -1.00
N ARG A 90 39.32 -6.39 -0.12
CA ARG A 90 38.56 -7.33 0.73
C ARG A 90 38.10 -6.72 2.05
N PRO A 91 37.08 -7.32 2.73
CA PRO A 91 36.55 -6.81 3.99
C PRO A 91 37.57 -6.75 5.14
N ASP A 92 38.57 -7.62 5.12
CA ASP A 92 39.64 -7.71 6.10
C ASP A 92 40.74 -6.65 5.92
N ARG A 93 40.65 -5.83 4.86
CA ARG A 93 41.62 -4.78 4.53
C ARG A 93 41.00 -3.38 4.71
N GLY A 94 41.85 -2.37 4.73
CA GLY A 94 41.45 -0.97 4.80
C GLY A 94 40.67 -0.53 3.56
N TYR A 95 39.88 0.52 3.70
CA TYR A 95 39.14 1.14 2.59
C TYR A 95 40.12 1.71 1.54
N SER A 96 39.71 1.68 0.30
CA SER A 96 40.39 2.27 -0.84
C SER A 96 39.53 3.32 -1.53
N LYS A 97 40.13 4.36 -2.12
CA LYS A 97 39.38 5.38 -2.87
C LYS A 97 38.58 4.72 -3.99
N CYS A 98 37.27 5.08 -4.12
CA CYS A 98 36.41 4.57 -5.19
C CYS A 98 37.00 4.83 -6.57
N ALA A 99 37.67 5.98 -6.77
CA ALA A 99 38.35 6.32 -8.02
C ALA A 99 39.42 5.26 -8.43
N ARG A 100 40.08 4.61 -7.48
CA ARG A 100 41.05 3.55 -7.76
C ARG A 100 40.36 2.29 -8.26
N VAL A 101 39.28 1.87 -7.57
CA VAL A 101 38.49 0.72 -7.97
C VAL A 101 37.86 0.92 -9.35
N VAL A 102 37.24 2.11 -9.59
CA VAL A 102 36.65 2.47 -10.89
C VAL A 102 37.68 2.43 -12.00
N GLY A 103 38.88 2.99 -11.75
CA GLY A 103 39.97 2.96 -12.72
C GLY A 103 40.42 1.54 -13.07
N GLU A 104 40.48 0.64 -12.09
CA GLU A 104 40.85 -0.78 -12.32
C GLU A 104 39.78 -1.54 -13.10
N VAL A 105 38.50 -1.32 -12.75
CA VAL A 105 37.37 -1.91 -13.49
C VAL A 105 37.37 -1.44 -14.94
N MET A 106 37.52 -0.13 -15.17
CA MET A 106 37.50 0.47 -16.51
C MET A 106 38.69 0.00 -17.34
N GLY A 107 39.87 -0.06 -16.73
CA GLY A 107 41.09 -0.39 -17.43
C GLY A 107 41.27 -1.88 -17.80
N LYS A 108 40.71 -2.80 -16.96
CA LYS A 108 40.89 -4.23 -17.14
C LYS A 108 39.68 -4.95 -17.71
N TYR A 109 38.44 -4.56 -17.33
CA TYR A 109 37.27 -5.39 -17.55
C TYR A 109 36.12 -4.71 -18.28
N HIS A 110 35.86 -3.40 -18.01
CA HIS A 110 34.63 -2.73 -18.50
C HIS A 110 34.95 -1.43 -19.25
N PRO A 111 35.09 -1.47 -20.60
CA PRO A 111 35.55 -0.34 -21.43
C PRO A 111 34.41 0.69 -21.65
N HIS A 112 33.83 1.22 -20.59
CA HIS A 112 32.77 2.21 -20.59
C HIS A 112 33.10 3.37 -19.64
N GLY A 113 32.27 4.44 -19.66
CA GLY A 113 32.51 5.64 -18.85
C GLY A 113 32.59 5.38 -17.35
N ASP A 114 33.52 6.07 -16.70
CA ASP A 114 33.78 6.01 -15.25
C ASP A 114 32.59 6.33 -14.38
N VAL A 115 31.72 7.25 -14.81
CA VAL A 115 30.48 7.62 -14.10
C VAL A 115 29.54 6.41 -14.00
N ALA A 116 29.36 5.65 -15.08
CA ALA A 116 28.48 4.49 -15.08
C ALA A 116 28.97 3.38 -14.13
N ILE A 117 30.29 3.17 -14.07
CA ILE A 117 30.93 2.21 -13.16
C ILE A 117 30.79 2.70 -11.72
N TYR A 118 31.04 4.00 -11.46
CA TYR A 118 30.92 4.58 -10.14
C TYR A 118 29.48 4.54 -9.62
N ASP A 119 28.49 4.92 -10.43
CA ASP A 119 27.08 4.85 -10.05
C ASP A 119 26.63 3.42 -9.72
N THR A 120 27.16 2.44 -10.45
CA THR A 120 26.91 1.02 -10.16
C THR A 120 27.50 0.61 -8.81
N LEU A 121 28.74 1.00 -8.54
CA LEU A 121 29.41 0.74 -7.26
C LEU A 121 28.66 1.42 -6.11
N VAL A 122 28.27 2.68 -6.29
CA VAL A 122 27.47 3.44 -5.30
C VAL A 122 26.16 2.72 -4.97
N ARG A 123 25.40 2.26 -5.98
CA ARG A 123 24.13 1.53 -5.75
C ARG A 123 24.34 0.25 -4.97
N MET A 124 25.42 -0.48 -5.20
CA MET A 124 25.72 -1.70 -4.45
C MET A 124 26.10 -1.45 -2.98
N ALA A 125 26.42 -0.20 -2.61
CA ALA A 125 26.67 0.21 -1.22
C ALA A 125 25.45 0.81 -0.51
N GLN A 126 24.38 1.17 -1.25
CA GLN A 126 23.20 1.85 -0.70
C GLN A 126 22.21 0.86 -0.08
N SER A 127 21.97 0.96 1.22
CA SER A 127 21.07 0.10 1.99
C SER A 127 19.59 0.29 1.67
N TRP A 128 19.20 1.38 0.99
CA TRP A 128 17.83 1.62 0.48
C TRP A 128 17.63 1.17 -0.96
N SER A 129 18.73 0.89 -1.71
CA SER A 129 18.70 0.37 -3.07
C SER A 129 18.83 -1.16 -3.11
N MET A 130 19.68 -1.73 -2.25
CA MET A 130 19.97 -3.15 -2.13
C MET A 130 19.40 -3.72 -0.83
N ARG A 131 18.73 -4.86 -0.91
CA ARG A 131 18.25 -5.54 0.30
C ARG A 131 19.42 -6.09 1.13
N TYR A 132 20.46 -6.56 0.45
CA TYR A 132 21.72 -7.03 1.00
C TYR A 132 22.87 -6.37 0.23
N THR A 133 23.57 -5.42 0.84
CA THR A 133 24.65 -4.66 0.19
C THR A 133 25.85 -5.53 -0.11
N LEU A 134 26.49 -5.31 -1.25
CA LEU A 134 27.68 -6.04 -1.70
C LEU A 134 28.94 -5.18 -1.62
N VAL A 135 28.82 -3.89 -1.45
CA VAL A 135 29.91 -2.94 -1.25
C VAL A 135 29.77 -2.29 0.11
N ASP A 136 30.86 -2.23 0.86
CA ASP A 136 30.99 -1.49 2.10
C ASP A 136 31.64 -0.13 1.78
N GLY A 137 30.85 0.94 1.93
CA GLY A 137 31.24 2.31 1.55
C GLY A 137 31.51 3.19 2.76
N GLN A 138 32.55 4.02 2.65
CA GLN A 138 32.89 5.05 3.63
C GLN A 138 32.86 6.44 2.97
N GLY A 139 32.07 7.34 3.57
CA GLY A 139 31.86 8.71 3.07
C GLY A 139 30.40 8.93 2.65
N ASN A 140 30.17 9.92 1.80
CA ASN A 140 28.84 10.26 1.31
C ASN A 140 28.51 9.47 0.02
N PHE A 141 27.66 8.45 0.13
CA PHE A 141 27.12 7.65 -0.96
C PHE A 141 25.71 8.08 -1.40
N GLY A 142 25.32 9.34 -1.10
CA GLY A 142 24.01 9.87 -1.43
C GLY A 142 22.96 9.64 -0.33
N SER A 143 21.73 10.02 -0.63
CA SER A 143 20.55 9.81 0.22
C SER A 143 19.44 9.12 -0.57
N PRO A 144 18.37 8.62 0.08
CA PRO A 144 17.16 8.18 -0.63
C PRO A 144 16.46 9.31 -1.42
N GLY A 145 16.77 10.57 -1.09
CA GLY A 145 16.28 11.77 -1.77
C GLY A 145 17.08 12.14 -3.02
N ASP A 146 17.17 13.43 -3.29
CA ASP A 146 17.85 13.95 -4.49
C ASP A 146 19.36 14.23 -4.27
N ASP A 147 19.91 13.97 -3.06
CA ASP A 147 21.33 14.16 -2.82
C ASP A 147 22.17 13.08 -3.54
N PRO A 148 23.03 13.44 -4.48
CA PRO A 148 23.90 12.51 -5.16
C PRO A 148 25.06 12.07 -4.25
N ALA A 149 25.70 10.96 -4.61
CA ALA A 149 26.96 10.57 -3.99
C ALA A 149 28.05 11.63 -4.25
N ALA A 150 28.94 11.80 -3.28
CA ALA A 150 30.12 12.64 -3.47
C ALA A 150 31.01 12.08 -4.59
N ALA A 151 31.81 12.94 -5.23
CA ALA A 151 32.71 12.50 -6.30
C ALA A 151 33.65 11.38 -5.82
N MET A 152 33.93 10.40 -6.71
CA MET A 152 34.67 9.16 -6.40
C MET A 152 36.07 9.37 -5.80
N ARG A 153 36.66 10.58 -5.92
CA ARG A 153 37.93 10.93 -5.28
C ARG A 153 37.83 11.14 -3.76
N TYR A 154 36.60 11.39 -3.24
CA TYR A 154 36.37 11.59 -1.82
C TYR A 154 35.89 10.31 -1.13
N THR A 155 35.02 9.52 -1.79
CA THR A 155 34.46 8.29 -1.24
C THR A 155 35.48 7.14 -1.27
N GLU A 156 35.30 6.23 -0.33
CA GLU A 156 36.12 5.02 -0.21
C GLU A 156 35.25 3.79 -0.14
N CYS A 157 35.75 2.66 -0.60
CA CYS A 157 34.99 1.42 -0.59
C CYS A 157 35.90 0.19 -0.40
N ARG A 158 35.28 -0.91 -0.07
CA ARG A 158 35.78 -2.28 -0.07
C ARG A 158 34.60 -3.24 -0.30
N MET A 159 34.88 -4.51 -0.54
CA MET A 159 33.83 -5.52 -0.61
C MET A 159 33.13 -5.63 0.74
N ALA A 160 31.80 -5.79 0.73
CA ALA A 160 31.07 -6.18 1.93
C ALA A 160 31.38 -7.68 2.24
N PRO A 161 31.29 -8.11 3.50
CA PRO A 161 31.52 -9.52 3.85
C PRO A 161 30.69 -10.50 3.05
N LEU A 162 29.43 -10.19 2.77
CA LEU A 162 28.55 -11.02 1.96
C LEU A 162 29.01 -11.14 0.50
N ALA A 163 29.66 -10.11 -0.07
CA ALA A 163 30.17 -10.16 -1.44
C ALA A 163 31.30 -11.19 -1.63
N MET A 164 31.98 -11.55 -0.55
CA MET A 164 32.97 -12.64 -0.60
C MET A 164 32.34 -14.00 -0.90
N GLU A 165 31.06 -14.19 -0.50
CA GLU A 165 30.32 -15.43 -0.81
C GLU A 165 29.90 -15.50 -2.29
N MET A 166 29.91 -14.37 -3.03
CA MET A 166 29.69 -14.36 -4.48
C MET A 166 30.87 -14.91 -5.26
N VAL A 167 32.09 -14.71 -4.76
CA VAL A 167 33.37 -15.05 -5.46
C VAL A 167 34.12 -16.17 -4.75
N ARG A 168 33.59 -16.75 -3.69
CA ARG A 168 34.27 -17.80 -2.94
C ARG A 168 34.54 -19.00 -3.83
N ASP A 169 35.79 -19.50 -3.75
CA ASP A 169 36.28 -20.63 -4.54
C ASP A 169 36.33 -20.37 -6.06
N ILE A 170 36.32 -19.11 -6.52
CA ILE A 170 36.39 -18.77 -7.95
C ILE A 170 37.73 -19.19 -8.59
N ASP A 171 38.79 -19.28 -7.80
CA ASP A 171 40.14 -19.73 -8.15
C ASP A 171 40.30 -21.26 -8.22
N LYS A 172 39.19 -22.02 -7.97
CA LYS A 172 39.19 -23.48 -7.98
C LYS A 172 38.41 -24.05 -9.18
N ASP A 173 38.51 -23.42 -10.32
CA ASP A 173 37.93 -23.88 -11.60
C ASP A 173 36.42 -24.10 -11.53
N THR A 174 35.72 -23.33 -10.66
CA THR A 174 34.29 -23.48 -10.40
C THR A 174 33.41 -22.90 -11.50
N VAL A 175 33.90 -21.93 -12.25
CA VAL A 175 33.26 -21.24 -13.36
C VAL A 175 34.18 -21.04 -14.54
N ASP A 176 33.60 -20.81 -15.72
CA ASP A 176 34.35 -20.56 -16.91
C ASP A 176 34.86 -19.13 -16.99
N PHE A 177 36.06 -18.95 -17.52
CA PHE A 177 36.69 -17.67 -17.81
C PHE A 177 36.78 -17.43 -19.30
N LEU A 178 36.58 -16.19 -19.71
CA LEU A 178 36.74 -15.71 -21.06
C LEU A 178 37.77 -14.58 -21.11
N PRO A 179 38.47 -14.40 -22.23
CA PRO A 179 39.33 -13.22 -22.42
C PRO A 179 38.49 -11.95 -22.25
N ASN A 180 39.09 -10.94 -21.59
CA ASN A 180 38.52 -9.61 -21.50
C ASN A 180 38.47 -8.92 -22.87
N TYR A 181 37.96 -7.67 -22.93
CA TYR A 181 37.78 -6.91 -24.18
C TYR A 181 39.07 -6.70 -25.00
N ASP A 182 40.26 -6.71 -24.39
CA ASP A 182 41.57 -6.53 -25.08
C ASP A 182 42.41 -7.83 -25.12
N GLY A 183 41.90 -8.93 -24.59
CA GLY A 183 42.55 -10.23 -24.59
C GLY A 183 43.75 -10.39 -23.67
N LYS A 184 44.08 -9.39 -22.82
CA LYS A 184 45.23 -9.43 -21.92
C LYS A 184 44.98 -10.08 -20.59
N THR A 185 43.74 -10.09 -20.11
CA THR A 185 43.30 -10.68 -18.86
C THR A 185 42.08 -11.56 -19.11
N GLN A 186 41.66 -12.31 -18.09
CA GLN A 186 40.48 -13.13 -18.18
C GLN A 186 39.42 -12.60 -17.19
N GLU A 187 38.16 -12.73 -17.58
CA GLU A 187 37.02 -12.41 -16.73
C GLU A 187 36.05 -13.59 -16.58
N PRO A 188 35.39 -13.78 -15.44
CA PRO A 188 34.46 -14.89 -15.25
C PRO A 188 33.18 -14.65 -16.04
N THR A 189 32.66 -15.71 -16.67
CA THR A 189 31.34 -15.68 -17.36
C THR A 189 30.18 -15.51 -16.39
N VAL A 190 30.34 -16.10 -15.21
CA VAL A 190 29.37 -16.07 -14.10
C VAL A 190 30.13 -16.19 -12.76
N LEU A 191 29.57 -15.70 -11.66
CA LEU A 191 30.18 -15.90 -10.33
C LEU A 191 29.65 -17.19 -9.69
N PRO A 192 30.43 -17.84 -8.80
CA PRO A 192 29.96 -19.01 -8.03
C PRO A 192 28.69 -18.76 -7.21
N ALA A 193 28.51 -17.57 -6.66
CA ALA A 193 27.28 -17.05 -6.05
C ALA A 193 26.61 -18.02 -5.06
N ARG A 194 27.26 -18.29 -3.93
CA ARG A 194 26.82 -19.29 -2.93
C ARG A 194 25.48 -18.98 -2.24
N PHE A 195 24.82 -17.87 -2.56
CA PHE A 195 23.45 -17.54 -2.17
C PHE A 195 22.66 -17.05 -3.38
N PRO A 196 21.34 -17.22 -3.42
CA PRO A 196 20.50 -16.87 -4.58
C PRO A 196 20.30 -15.35 -4.70
N ASN A 197 21.39 -14.66 -5.08
CA ASN A 197 21.49 -13.20 -5.11
C ASN A 197 20.39 -12.53 -5.96
N LEU A 198 19.99 -13.14 -7.09
CA LEU A 198 18.95 -12.56 -7.95
C LEU A 198 17.61 -12.45 -7.24
N LEU A 199 17.23 -13.42 -6.45
CA LEU A 199 16.00 -13.37 -5.64
C LEU A 199 16.17 -12.49 -4.39
N CYS A 200 17.34 -12.56 -3.72
CA CYS A 200 17.58 -11.79 -2.49
C CYS A 200 17.67 -10.28 -2.75
N ASN A 201 18.32 -9.84 -3.81
CA ASN A 201 18.53 -8.42 -4.12
C ASN A 201 17.63 -7.89 -5.24
N GLY A 202 17.05 -8.77 -6.05
CA GLY A 202 16.31 -8.36 -7.23
C GLY A 202 17.19 -7.75 -8.32
N SER A 203 16.58 -7.30 -9.39
CA SER A 203 17.23 -6.58 -10.47
C SER A 203 16.23 -5.78 -11.27
N SER A 204 16.59 -4.58 -11.72
CA SER A 204 15.79 -3.78 -12.65
C SER A 204 16.64 -3.33 -13.83
N GLY A 205 16.11 -3.35 -15.05
CA GLY A 205 16.84 -2.95 -16.25
C GLY A 205 15.93 -2.79 -17.46
N ILE A 206 16.32 -1.89 -18.35
CA ILE A 206 15.60 -1.60 -19.59
C ILE A 206 16.50 -1.98 -20.75
N ALA A 207 16.07 -2.95 -21.55
CA ALA A 207 16.74 -3.39 -22.78
C ALA A 207 15.94 -2.98 -24.01
N VAL A 208 16.38 -3.35 -25.19
CA VAL A 208 15.63 -3.11 -26.43
C VAL A 208 14.45 -4.09 -26.51
N GLY A 209 13.24 -3.56 -26.56
CA GLY A 209 12.02 -4.35 -26.67
C GLY A 209 11.58 -5.10 -25.43
N MET A 210 12.34 -5.05 -24.31
CA MET A 210 12.03 -5.75 -23.08
C MET A 210 12.63 -5.05 -21.86
N ALA A 211 12.06 -5.31 -20.69
CA ALA A 211 12.56 -4.79 -19.42
C ALA A 211 12.50 -5.88 -18.34
N THR A 212 13.41 -5.86 -17.39
CA THR A 212 13.36 -6.69 -16.21
C THR A 212 13.06 -5.84 -14.98
N ASN A 213 12.25 -6.37 -14.05
CA ASN A 213 11.98 -5.75 -12.76
C ASN A 213 11.66 -6.86 -11.75
N ILE A 214 12.72 -7.45 -11.21
CA ILE A 214 12.65 -8.57 -10.25
C ILE A 214 12.69 -7.97 -8.84
N PRO A 215 11.67 -8.21 -7.99
CA PRO A 215 11.65 -7.70 -6.63
C PRO A 215 12.63 -8.45 -5.72
N PRO A 216 13.21 -7.79 -4.70
CA PRO A 216 14.03 -8.44 -3.70
C PRO A 216 13.18 -9.26 -2.71
N HIS A 217 13.80 -10.28 -2.08
CA HIS A 217 13.15 -11.18 -1.12
C HIS A 217 14.00 -11.38 0.13
N ASN A 218 13.38 -11.84 1.20
CA ASN A 218 14.08 -12.18 2.44
C ASN A 218 14.94 -13.43 2.26
N MET A 219 16.21 -13.35 2.67
CA MET A 219 17.19 -14.43 2.50
C MET A 219 16.79 -15.72 3.23
N ARG A 220 16.20 -15.61 4.43
CA ARG A 220 15.76 -16.78 5.21
C ARG A 220 14.63 -17.53 4.50
N GLU A 221 13.64 -16.78 3.98
CA GLU A 221 12.52 -17.39 3.25
C GLU A 221 12.98 -18.03 1.94
N VAL A 222 13.90 -17.38 1.21
CA VAL A 222 14.45 -17.95 -0.04
C VAL A 222 15.27 -19.20 0.25
N ALA A 223 16.08 -19.19 1.30
CA ALA A 223 16.87 -20.36 1.70
C ALA A 223 15.99 -21.53 2.13
N GLU A 224 14.92 -21.28 2.89
CA GLU A 224 13.95 -22.34 3.26
C GLU A 224 13.30 -22.94 2.00
N GLY A 225 12.98 -22.11 1.00
CA GLY A 225 12.50 -22.56 -0.31
C GLY A 225 13.52 -23.39 -1.08
N VAL A 226 14.82 -23.00 -1.03
CA VAL A 226 15.91 -23.80 -1.61
C VAL A 226 16.07 -25.14 -0.92
N HIS A 227 16.04 -25.18 0.42
CA HIS A 227 16.10 -26.44 1.17
C HIS A 227 14.97 -27.38 0.76
N TRP A 228 13.74 -26.87 0.64
CA TRP A 228 12.64 -27.69 0.18
C TRP A 228 12.91 -28.31 -1.21
N ALA A 229 13.50 -27.52 -2.14
CA ALA A 229 13.84 -28.01 -3.48
C ALA A 229 15.00 -29.04 -3.46
N LEU A 230 15.99 -28.90 -2.56
CA LEU A 230 17.10 -29.85 -2.39
C LEU A 230 16.62 -31.18 -1.80
N ASP A 231 15.65 -31.14 -0.88
CA ASP A 231 15.09 -32.33 -0.22
C ASP A 231 14.11 -33.10 -1.13
N HIS A 232 13.52 -32.42 -2.13
CA HIS A 232 12.52 -32.99 -3.05
C HIS A 232 12.96 -32.85 -4.51
N PRO A 233 14.09 -33.48 -4.93
CA PRO A 233 14.65 -33.33 -6.27
C PRO A 233 13.72 -33.81 -7.39
N ASP A 234 12.85 -34.77 -7.10
CA ASP A 234 11.92 -35.39 -8.04
C ASP A 234 10.54 -34.72 -8.05
N ALA A 235 10.34 -33.66 -7.26
CA ALA A 235 9.07 -32.95 -7.20
C ALA A 235 8.67 -32.38 -8.56
N SER A 236 7.39 -32.46 -8.88
CA SER A 236 6.84 -31.84 -10.09
C SER A 236 7.02 -30.32 -10.04
N ARG A 237 6.91 -29.67 -11.20
CA ARG A 237 6.99 -28.22 -11.27
C ARG A 237 5.89 -27.54 -10.43
N GLU A 238 4.66 -28.04 -10.54
CA GLU A 238 3.52 -27.53 -9.82
C GLU A 238 3.67 -27.69 -8.30
N GLU A 239 4.11 -28.85 -7.85
CA GLU A 239 4.32 -29.14 -6.44
C GLU A 239 5.41 -28.24 -5.83
N LEU A 240 6.54 -28.09 -6.51
CA LEU A 240 7.59 -27.15 -6.10
C LEU A 240 7.05 -25.72 -6.01
N LEU A 241 6.36 -25.25 -7.04
CA LEU A 241 5.83 -23.89 -7.10
C LEU A 241 4.83 -23.60 -5.96
N GLU A 242 3.90 -24.52 -5.67
CA GLU A 242 2.93 -24.36 -4.59
C GLU A 242 3.59 -24.29 -3.22
N ASN A 243 4.62 -25.10 -2.98
CA ASN A 243 5.36 -25.06 -1.73
C ASN A 243 6.20 -23.78 -1.62
N LEU A 244 6.85 -23.35 -2.71
CA LEU A 244 7.61 -22.10 -2.73
C LEU A 244 6.72 -20.87 -2.48
N ILE A 245 5.51 -20.81 -3.04
CA ILE A 245 4.54 -19.73 -2.76
C ILE A 245 4.15 -19.68 -1.28
N ARG A 246 4.10 -20.82 -0.61
CA ARG A 246 3.78 -20.91 0.81
C ARG A 246 4.95 -20.49 1.69
N ILE A 247 6.18 -20.86 1.33
CA ILE A 247 7.41 -20.58 2.08
C ILE A 247 7.84 -19.12 1.85
N ILE A 248 7.99 -18.69 0.60
CA ILE A 248 8.41 -17.34 0.22
C ILE A 248 7.15 -16.47 0.14
N LYS A 249 6.82 -15.83 1.26
CA LYS A 249 5.54 -15.11 1.45
C LYS A 249 5.33 -13.96 0.45
N GLY A 250 6.42 -13.35 -0.02
CA GLY A 250 6.36 -12.22 -0.94
C GLY A 250 7.67 -11.43 -0.98
N PRO A 251 7.76 -10.40 -1.81
CA PRO A 251 8.90 -9.49 -1.83
C PRO A 251 9.18 -8.87 -0.45
N ASP A 252 10.46 -8.57 -0.21
CA ASP A 252 10.95 -7.93 1.01
C ASP A 252 11.84 -6.74 0.63
N PHE A 253 11.23 -5.56 0.57
CA PHE A 253 11.91 -4.37 0.07
C PHE A 253 12.86 -3.75 1.10
N PRO A 254 14.00 -3.20 0.69
CA PRO A 254 14.98 -2.59 1.59
C PRO A 254 14.41 -1.40 2.39
N THR A 255 13.44 -0.68 1.84
CA THR A 255 12.77 0.46 2.47
C THR A 255 11.60 0.06 3.38
N GLY A 256 11.32 -1.25 3.55
CA GLY A 256 10.19 -1.75 4.33
C GLY A 256 8.86 -1.57 3.61
N ALA A 257 8.01 -0.72 4.12
CA ALA A 257 6.65 -0.46 3.64
C ALA A 257 5.71 -1.68 3.77
N THR A 258 4.50 -1.54 3.26
CA THR A 258 3.46 -2.57 3.37
C THR A 258 2.97 -2.99 2.00
N ILE A 259 2.85 -4.29 1.75
CA ILE A 259 2.21 -4.84 0.55
C ILE A 259 0.74 -5.13 0.84
N LEU A 260 -0.14 -4.79 -0.08
CA LEU A 260 -1.57 -5.02 0.01
C LEU A 260 -2.00 -6.22 -0.84
N GLY A 261 -2.41 -7.28 -0.16
CA GLY A 261 -2.93 -8.52 -0.77
C GLY A 261 -1.86 -9.44 -1.35
N HIS A 262 -2.24 -10.68 -1.60
CA HIS A 262 -1.35 -11.72 -2.13
C HIS A 262 -1.49 -11.96 -3.64
N LYS A 263 -2.60 -11.52 -4.25
CA LYS A 263 -2.93 -11.84 -5.66
C LYS A 263 -1.83 -11.44 -6.65
N GLY A 264 -1.27 -10.23 -6.50
CA GLY A 264 -0.19 -9.74 -7.37
C GLY A 264 1.12 -10.49 -7.17
N ILE A 265 1.42 -10.92 -5.94
CA ILE A 265 2.58 -11.75 -5.59
C ILE A 265 2.45 -13.12 -6.24
N GLU A 266 1.32 -13.79 -6.02
CA GLU A 266 1.05 -15.12 -6.56
C GLU A 266 1.09 -15.12 -8.09
N GLN A 267 0.51 -14.10 -8.73
CA GLN A 267 0.58 -13.94 -10.18
C GLN A 267 2.03 -13.79 -10.66
N ALA A 268 2.86 -12.98 -9.98
CA ALA A 268 4.28 -12.83 -10.30
C ALA A 268 5.04 -14.15 -10.18
N TYR A 269 4.80 -14.91 -9.12
CA TYR A 269 5.48 -16.19 -8.87
C TYR A 269 5.09 -17.28 -9.86
N ARG A 270 3.82 -17.32 -10.29
CA ARG A 270 3.35 -18.32 -11.27
C ARG A 270 3.73 -17.98 -12.70
N THR A 271 3.65 -16.73 -13.09
CA THR A 271 3.77 -16.32 -14.51
C THR A 271 5.01 -15.49 -14.81
N GLY A 272 5.77 -15.10 -13.81
CA GLY A 272 6.86 -14.13 -13.92
C GLY A 272 6.40 -12.69 -14.09
N ARG A 273 5.09 -12.39 -14.03
CA ARG A 273 4.53 -11.02 -14.14
C ARG A 273 3.42 -10.81 -13.13
N GLY A 274 3.44 -9.68 -12.42
CA GLY A 274 2.41 -9.35 -11.44
C GLY A 274 2.45 -7.90 -11.02
N LEU A 275 1.31 -7.41 -10.52
CA LEU A 275 1.15 -6.05 -10.00
C LEU A 275 1.07 -6.12 -8.47
N ILE A 276 2.09 -5.63 -7.80
CA ILE A 276 2.22 -5.68 -6.33
C ILE A 276 2.01 -4.27 -5.78
N THR A 277 0.90 -4.05 -5.10
CA THR A 277 0.58 -2.73 -4.53
C THR A 277 1.33 -2.55 -3.21
N MET A 278 2.15 -1.51 -3.15
CA MET A 278 2.90 -1.09 -1.96
C MET A 278 2.28 0.17 -1.36
N ARG A 279 2.31 0.28 -0.05
CA ARG A 279 1.81 1.43 0.71
C ARG A 279 2.81 1.83 1.77
N ALA A 280 3.05 3.14 1.92
CA ALA A 280 3.87 3.73 2.97
C ALA A 280 3.35 3.37 4.36
N VAL A 281 4.23 3.31 5.35
CA VAL A 281 3.85 3.24 6.75
C VAL A 281 3.72 4.66 7.29
N VAL A 282 2.52 4.99 7.76
CA VAL A 282 2.17 6.32 8.26
C VAL A 282 1.55 6.19 9.64
N ASN A 283 2.13 6.88 10.61
CA ASN A 283 1.64 6.95 11.97
C ASN A 283 0.96 8.31 12.22
N THR A 284 -0.06 8.31 13.07
CA THR A 284 -0.69 9.55 13.51
C THR A 284 -0.09 9.93 14.87
N GLU A 285 0.52 11.11 14.95
CA GLU A 285 1.18 11.61 16.16
C GLU A 285 0.70 13.02 16.47
N GLU A 286 0.58 13.35 17.75
CA GLU A 286 0.36 14.73 18.17
C GLU A 286 1.69 15.41 18.45
N ILE A 287 2.03 16.44 17.67
CA ILE A 287 3.28 17.18 17.80
C ILE A 287 2.97 18.65 18.10
N LYS A 288 3.34 19.12 19.29
CA LYS A 288 3.12 20.51 19.76
C LYS A 288 1.66 20.96 19.69
N GLY A 289 0.73 20.08 20.09
CA GLY A 289 -0.72 20.35 20.12
C GLY A 289 -1.37 20.36 18.72
N ARG A 290 -0.75 19.70 17.72
CA ARG A 290 -1.30 19.50 16.38
C ARG A 290 -1.20 18.06 15.94
N MET A 291 -2.26 17.56 15.36
CA MET A 291 -2.25 16.25 14.72
C MET A 291 -1.35 16.27 13.49
N CYS A 292 -0.50 15.27 13.37
CA CYS A 292 0.45 15.10 12.28
C CYS A 292 0.37 13.68 11.73
N LEU A 293 0.55 13.54 10.43
CA LEU A 293 0.84 12.26 9.80
C LEU A 293 2.35 12.14 9.63
N VAL A 294 2.93 11.13 10.25
CA VAL A 294 4.37 10.88 10.25
C VAL A 294 4.65 9.66 9.40
N ILE A 295 5.33 9.87 8.28
CA ILE A 295 5.70 8.82 7.33
C ILE A 295 7.08 8.30 7.74
N THR A 296 7.15 7.02 8.10
CA THR A 296 8.36 6.35 8.57
C THR A 296 8.95 5.38 7.56
N GLU A 297 8.14 4.87 6.63
CA GLU A 297 8.59 3.99 5.57
C GLU A 297 7.91 4.36 4.25
N LEU A 298 8.66 4.35 3.17
CA LEU A 298 8.18 4.67 1.82
C LEU A 298 8.16 3.42 0.93
N PRO A 299 7.26 3.34 -0.05
CA PRO A 299 7.31 2.31 -1.06
C PRO A 299 8.67 2.30 -1.78
N TYR A 300 9.16 1.12 -2.13
CA TYR A 300 10.45 0.95 -2.79
C TYR A 300 10.56 1.79 -4.07
N GLN A 301 11.70 2.43 -4.28
CA GLN A 301 12.01 3.34 -5.40
C GLN A 301 11.24 4.69 -5.37
N VAL A 302 10.54 5.01 -4.31
CA VAL A 302 9.96 6.36 -4.13
C VAL A 302 11.00 7.31 -3.56
N ASN A 303 11.22 8.40 -4.27
CA ASN A 303 12.11 9.48 -3.82
C ASN A 303 11.33 10.42 -2.87
N PRO A 304 11.79 10.64 -1.62
CA PRO A 304 11.08 11.46 -0.63
C PRO A 304 10.96 12.94 -1.03
N ASP A 305 11.96 13.53 -1.69
CA ASP A 305 11.93 14.95 -2.08
C ASP A 305 10.90 15.20 -3.18
N ARG A 306 10.88 14.34 -4.20
CA ARG A 306 9.87 14.39 -5.28
C ARG A 306 8.47 14.10 -4.76
N LEU A 307 8.35 13.21 -3.78
CA LEU A 307 7.07 12.96 -3.10
C LEU A 307 6.55 14.22 -2.43
N VAL A 308 7.40 14.95 -1.68
CA VAL A 308 7.03 16.22 -1.03
C VAL A 308 6.59 17.26 -2.06
N VAL A 309 7.30 17.38 -3.18
CA VAL A 309 6.92 18.29 -4.28
C VAL A 309 5.55 17.90 -4.84
N SER A 310 5.33 16.63 -5.15
CA SER A 310 4.06 16.14 -5.72
C SER A 310 2.87 16.32 -4.77
N ILE A 311 3.06 16.09 -3.45
CA ILE A 311 2.03 16.35 -2.44
C ILE A 311 1.71 17.85 -2.39
N ARG A 312 2.72 18.73 -2.42
CA ARG A 312 2.53 20.19 -2.42
C ARG A 312 1.74 20.65 -3.64
N GLU A 313 2.01 20.09 -4.80
CA GLU A 313 1.25 20.36 -6.01
C GLU A 313 -0.21 19.88 -5.89
N ALA A 314 -0.45 18.68 -5.39
CA ALA A 314 -1.79 18.16 -5.16
C ALA A 314 -2.59 18.98 -4.14
N VAL A 315 -1.93 19.53 -3.11
CA VAL A 315 -2.55 20.48 -2.16
C VAL A 315 -2.92 21.79 -2.84
N ARG A 316 -2.04 22.35 -3.69
CA ARG A 316 -2.30 23.58 -4.43
C ARG A 316 -3.44 23.41 -5.45
N GLU A 317 -3.54 22.26 -6.08
CA GLU A 317 -4.63 21.90 -7.00
C GLU A 317 -5.95 21.58 -6.29
N GLY A 318 -5.97 21.50 -4.95
CA GLY A 318 -7.15 21.17 -4.15
C GLY A 318 -7.52 19.69 -4.13
N LYS A 319 -6.69 18.80 -4.70
CA LYS A 319 -6.89 17.34 -4.67
C LYS A 319 -6.71 16.76 -3.26
N ILE A 320 -5.80 17.34 -2.49
CA ILE A 320 -5.56 17.00 -1.08
C ILE A 320 -5.80 18.25 -0.25
N GLN A 321 -6.68 18.15 0.73
CA GLN A 321 -7.02 19.26 1.63
C GLN A 321 -6.49 19.01 3.04
N CYS A 322 -6.59 20.00 3.90
CA CYS A 322 -6.31 19.89 5.32
C CYS A 322 -4.84 19.67 5.73
N ILE A 323 -3.86 19.82 4.84
CA ILE A 323 -2.44 19.90 5.19
C ILE A 323 -2.07 21.36 5.44
N ALA A 324 -1.42 21.65 6.58
CA ALA A 324 -0.96 22.98 6.98
C ALA A 324 0.52 23.20 6.67
N ASP A 325 1.38 22.18 6.90
CA ASP A 325 2.83 22.27 6.71
C ASP A 325 3.44 20.88 6.45
N MET A 326 4.61 20.85 5.82
CA MET A 326 5.35 19.61 5.56
C MET A 326 6.82 19.82 5.94
N ARG A 327 7.36 18.87 6.71
CA ARG A 327 8.72 18.93 7.23
C ARG A 327 9.41 17.60 7.05
N ASP A 328 10.58 17.59 6.45
CA ASP A 328 11.47 16.45 6.49
C ASP A 328 12.39 16.58 7.72
N VAL A 329 12.34 15.61 8.60
CA VAL A 329 13.19 15.50 9.79
C VAL A 329 13.96 14.17 9.77
N THR A 330 14.15 13.61 8.59
CA THR A 330 14.94 12.40 8.34
C THR A 330 16.38 12.61 8.77
N SER A 331 16.93 11.66 9.50
CA SER A 331 18.34 11.70 9.91
C SER A 331 18.88 10.28 10.10
N GLY A 332 20.21 10.12 10.13
CA GLY A 332 20.85 8.83 10.41
C GLY A 332 20.47 8.22 11.76
N ARG A 333 19.95 9.01 12.71
CA ARG A 333 19.50 8.53 14.03
C ARG A 333 18.03 8.16 14.06
N THR A 334 17.18 8.92 13.35
CA THR A 334 15.70 8.74 13.36
C THR A 334 15.19 7.87 12.24
N GLY A 335 16.02 7.57 11.24
CA GLY A 335 15.58 6.97 9.99
C GLY A 335 14.71 7.92 9.17
N GLN A 336 13.97 7.40 8.21
CA GLN A 336 13.01 8.15 7.39
C GLN A 336 11.91 8.73 8.29
N ARG A 337 11.72 10.07 8.25
CA ARG A 337 10.70 10.74 9.05
C ARG A 337 10.21 12.02 8.35
N LEU A 338 9.20 11.87 7.51
CA LEU A 338 8.51 12.98 6.85
C LEU A 338 7.23 13.31 7.63
N VAL A 339 7.11 14.54 8.14
CA VAL A 339 6.00 14.99 8.99
C VAL A 339 5.07 15.90 8.21
N LEU A 340 3.82 15.51 8.05
CA LEU A 340 2.75 16.31 7.48
C LEU A 340 1.89 16.86 8.62
N VAL A 341 1.95 18.17 8.86
CA VAL A 341 1.19 18.85 9.91
C VAL A 341 -0.22 19.12 9.39
N LEU A 342 -1.25 18.65 10.09
CA LEU A 342 -2.63 18.81 9.69
C LEU A 342 -3.23 20.14 10.19
N LYS A 343 -4.29 20.64 9.53
CA LYS A 343 -5.14 21.72 10.04
C LYS A 343 -5.93 21.23 11.25
N ARG A 344 -6.48 22.14 12.07
CA ARG A 344 -7.16 21.77 13.34
C ARG A 344 -8.42 20.92 13.16
N ASP A 345 -9.13 21.15 12.09
CA ASP A 345 -10.38 20.55 11.65
C ASP A 345 -10.21 19.31 10.75
N ALA A 346 -8.99 18.84 10.63
CA ALA A 346 -8.66 17.72 9.74
C ALA A 346 -8.95 16.37 10.40
N VAL A 347 -9.60 15.47 9.68
CA VAL A 347 -9.72 14.05 10.04
C VAL A 347 -8.52 13.29 9.45
N PRO A 348 -7.57 12.81 10.29
CA PRO A 348 -6.32 12.22 9.81
C PRO A 348 -6.51 11.07 8.83
N LYS A 349 -7.50 10.18 9.06
CA LYS A 349 -7.81 9.04 8.20
C LYS A 349 -8.21 9.47 6.79
N VAL A 350 -9.03 10.51 6.66
CA VAL A 350 -9.47 11.05 5.36
C VAL A 350 -8.32 11.66 4.59
N VAL A 351 -7.48 12.46 5.27
CA VAL A 351 -6.28 13.05 4.65
C VAL A 351 -5.33 11.96 4.17
N LEU A 352 -5.14 10.91 4.99
CA LEU A 352 -4.29 9.77 4.66
C LEU A 352 -4.80 9.00 3.43
N ASN A 353 -6.10 8.76 3.35
CA ASN A 353 -6.72 8.08 2.21
C ASN A 353 -6.57 8.91 0.92
N ASN A 354 -6.76 10.23 1.00
CA ASN A 354 -6.51 11.13 -0.14
C ASN A 354 -5.03 11.14 -0.55
N LEU A 355 -4.11 11.08 0.41
CA LEU A 355 -2.67 10.95 0.12
C LEU A 355 -2.36 9.64 -0.61
N TYR A 356 -2.93 8.50 -0.20
CA TYR A 356 -2.75 7.22 -0.90
C TYR A 356 -3.30 7.25 -2.33
N LYS A 357 -4.40 7.96 -2.56
CA LYS A 357 -5.02 8.06 -3.90
C LYS A 357 -4.27 9.00 -4.84
N HIS A 358 -3.72 10.11 -4.32
CA HIS A 358 -3.21 11.21 -5.13
C HIS A 358 -1.69 11.41 -5.03
N SER A 359 -0.96 10.52 -4.34
CA SER A 359 0.49 10.60 -4.23
C SER A 359 1.17 9.22 -4.30
N GLN A 360 2.49 9.20 -4.35
CA GLN A 360 3.30 7.98 -4.36
C GLN A 360 3.40 7.28 -2.99
N LEU A 361 2.63 7.71 -1.97
CA LEU A 361 2.50 6.97 -0.71
C LEU A 361 1.81 5.61 -0.91
N GLN A 362 1.09 5.44 -2.00
CA GLN A 362 0.68 4.14 -2.51
C GLN A 362 1.13 4.03 -3.97
N GLN A 363 1.89 2.98 -4.27
CA GLN A 363 2.43 2.73 -5.60
C GLN A 363 2.36 1.25 -5.95
N THR A 364 2.24 0.94 -7.22
CA THR A 364 2.26 -0.44 -7.71
C THR A 364 3.63 -0.78 -8.29
N PHE A 365 4.26 -1.82 -7.76
CA PHE A 365 5.45 -2.43 -8.32
C PHE A 365 5.03 -3.43 -9.40
N GLY A 366 5.37 -3.14 -10.64
CA GLY A 366 5.13 -4.04 -11.77
C GLY A 366 6.25 -5.07 -11.86
N ALA A 367 6.06 -6.24 -11.26
CA ALA A 367 7.03 -7.32 -11.34
C ALA A 367 7.09 -7.88 -12.78
N ASN A 368 8.30 -7.99 -13.33
CA ASN A 368 8.63 -8.67 -14.58
C ASN A 368 9.92 -9.45 -14.37
N MET A 369 9.78 -10.72 -14.10
CA MET A 369 10.86 -11.62 -13.67
C MET A 369 11.60 -12.18 -14.88
N LEU A 370 12.23 -11.29 -15.65
CA LEU A 370 12.99 -11.59 -16.86
C LEU A 370 14.50 -11.69 -16.53
N ALA A 371 15.12 -12.81 -16.87
CA ALA A 371 16.55 -13.05 -16.69
C ALA A 371 17.14 -13.81 -17.87
N LEU A 372 18.47 -13.83 -17.98
CA LEU A 372 19.18 -14.63 -18.96
C LEU A 372 19.35 -16.06 -18.45
N VAL A 373 18.94 -17.01 -19.28
CA VAL A 373 19.19 -18.44 -19.11
C VAL A 373 20.00 -18.89 -20.31
N ASP A 374 21.25 -19.26 -20.10
CA ASP A 374 22.19 -19.63 -21.16
C ASP A 374 22.26 -18.58 -22.29
N GLY A 375 22.33 -17.29 -21.90
CA GLY A 375 22.38 -16.16 -22.83
C GLY A 375 21.06 -15.81 -23.50
N VAL A 376 19.96 -16.53 -23.23
CA VAL A 376 18.64 -16.29 -23.80
C VAL A 376 17.72 -15.61 -22.77
N PRO A 377 17.09 -14.45 -23.08
CA PRO A 377 16.16 -13.80 -22.18
C PRO A 377 14.86 -14.61 -22.01
N ARG A 378 14.50 -14.95 -20.76
CA ARG A 378 13.29 -15.70 -20.42
C ARG A 378 12.56 -15.08 -19.24
N THR A 379 11.24 -14.96 -19.33
CA THR A 379 10.40 -14.65 -18.17
C THR A 379 10.19 -15.93 -17.38
N LEU A 380 10.61 -15.94 -16.13
CA LEU A 380 10.69 -17.12 -15.28
C LEU A 380 9.67 -17.05 -14.14
N SER A 381 9.14 -18.21 -13.77
CA SER A 381 8.39 -18.43 -12.54
C SER A 381 9.34 -18.67 -11.36
N LEU A 382 8.84 -18.55 -10.13
CA LEU A 382 9.67 -18.68 -8.93
C LEU A 382 10.40 -20.03 -8.83
N ASP A 383 9.74 -21.12 -9.20
CA ASP A 383 10.34 -22.46 -9.26
C ASP A 383 11.53 -22.53 -10.22
N ALA A 384 11.45 -21.82 -11.36
CA ALA A 384 12.53 -21.81 -12.34
C ALA A 384 13.77 -21.07 -11.80
N PHE A 385 13.62 -19.95 -11.09
CA PHE A 385 14.75 -19.28 -10.44
C PHE A 385 15.47 -20.20 -9.46
N ILE A 386 14.72 -20.88 -8.58
CA ILE A 386 15.31 -21.78 -7.60
C ILE A 386 16.02 -22.94 -8.29
N ARG A 387 15.39 -23.56 -9.30
CA ARG A 387 16.00 -24.68 -10.04
C ARG A 387 17.29 -24.30 -10.76
N HIS A 388 17.32 -23.17 -11.43
CA HIS A 388 18.53 -22.70 -12.13
C HIS A 388 19.66 -22.39 -11.16
N TRP A 389 19.36 -21.75 -10.02
CA TRP A 389 20.37 -21.50 -9.01
C TRP A 389 20.87 -22.80 -8.36
N VAL A 390 19.99 -23.72 -7.99
CA VAL A 390 20.38 -25.04 -7.43
C VAL A 390 21.23 -25.82 -8.43
N GLY A 391 20.82 -25.84 -9.71
CA GLY A 391 21.62 -26.48 -10.76
C GLY A 391 23.02 -25.90 -10.87
N HIS A 392 23.15 -24.57 -10.83
CA HIS A 392 24.42 -23.88 -10.83
C HIS A 392 25.28 -24.25 -9.60
N GLN A 393 24.69 -24.29 -8.39
CA GLN A 393 25.43 -24.66 -7.19
C GLN A 393 25.93 -26.12 -7.23
N LEU A 394 25.13 -27.06 -7.74
CA LEU A 394 25.58 -28.45 -7.92
C LEU A 394 26.77 -28.54 -8.88
N GLU A 395 26.76 -27.78 -9.97
CA GLU A 395 27.90 -27.67 -10.89
C GLU A 395 29.14 -27.08 -10.20
N VAL A 396 28.99 -25.98 -9.46
CA VAL A 396 30.07 -25.34 -8.69
C VAL A 396 30.68 -26.33 -7.70
N ILE A 397 29.86 -27.07 -6.94
CA ILE A 397 30.35 -28.10 -6.00
C ILE A 397 31.07 -29.20 -6.71
N ALA A 398 30.54 -29.74 -7.81
CA ALA A 398 31.17 -30.79 -8.58
C ALA A 398 32.54 -30.33 -9.15
N ARG A 399 32.60 -29.16 -9.79
CA ARG A 399 33.84 -28.59 -10.34
C ARG A 399 34.85 -28.29 -9.25
N ARG A 400 34.48 -27.65 -8.16
CA ARG A 400 35.34 -27.42 -7.01
C ARG A 400 35.91 -28.71 -6.43
N THR A 401 35.09 -29.72 -6.26
CA THR A 401 35.50 -31.03 -5.72
C THR A 401 36.46 -31.71 -6.67
N ALA A 402 36.21 -31.67 -7.97
CA ALA A 402 37.11 -32.22 -8.99
C ALA A 402 38.49 -31.51 -8.99
N TYR A 403 38.51 -30.17 -8.84
CA TYR A 403 39.71 -29.38 -8.69
C TYR A 403 40.54 -29.80 -7.47
N LEU A 404 39.86 -29.81 -6.29
CA LEU A 404 40.50 -30.19 -5.03
C LEU A 404 41.01 -31.66 -5.02
N LYS A 405 40.27 -32.55 -5.68
CA LYS A 405 40.67 -33.91 -5.87
C LYS A 405 41.97 -33.98 -6.72
N ARG A 406 41.98 -33.28 -7.86
CA ARG A 406 43.19 -33.23 -8.76
C ARG A 406 44.40 -32.67 -8.01
N GLU A 407 44.26 -31.58 -7.28
CA GLU A 407 45.33 -31.00 -6.48
C GLU A 407 45.84 -31.96 -5.40
N ALA A 408 44.89 -32.67 -4.73
CA ALA A 408 45.24 -33.68 -3.74
C ALA A 408 45.94 -34.92 -4.35
N GLU A 409 45.49 -35.38 -5.54
CA GLU A 409 46.11 -36.48 -6.28
C GLU A 409 47.52 -36.13 -6.79
N GLU A 410 47.70 -34.93 -7.33
CA GLU A 410 49.01 -34.42 -7.75
C GLU A 410 50.00 -34.30 -6.57
N ARG A 411 49.50 -33.84 -5.41
CA ARG A 411 50.32 -33.76 -4.21
C ARG A 411 50.66 -35.14 -3.65
N ASP A 412 49.68 -36.03 -3.60
CA ASP A 412 49.84 -37.40 -3.13
C ASP A 412 50.85 -38.19 -4.00
N HIS A 413 50.80 -37.98 -5.31
CA HIS A 413 51.71 -38.55 -6.29
C HIS A 413 53.16 -38.20 -5.95
N ILE A 414 53.45 -36.94 -5.63
CA ILE A 414 54.79 -36.49 -5.19
C ILE A 414 55.16 -37.15 -3.86
N LEU A 415 54.24 -37.26 -2.89
CA LEU A 415 54.51 -37.89 -1.59
C LEU A 415 54.83 -39.38 -1.72
N GLN A 416 54.17 -40.11 -2.64
CA GLN A 416 54.47 -41.49 -2.95
C GLN A 416 55.93 -41.64 -3.46
N GLY A 417 56.40 -40.73 -4.32
CA GLY A 417 57.79 -40.64 -4.73
C GLY A 417 58.75 -40.41 -3.58
N TYR A 418 58.41 -39.51 -2.64
CA TYR A 418 59.22 -39.27 -1.43
C TYR A 418 59.29 -40.49 -0.51
N LEU A 419 58.18 -41.23 -0.32
CA LEU A 419 58.15 -42.42 0.49
C LEU A 419 59.04 -43.50 -0.07
N LYS A 420 58.96 -43.76 -1.39
CA LYS A 420 59.87 -44.71 -2.08
C LYS A 420 61.34 -44.31 -1.91
N ALA A 421 61.67 -43.02 -2.11
CA ALA A 421 63.03 -42.49 -1.94
C ALA A 421 63.56 -42.58 -0.50
N LEU A 422 62.68 -42.42 0.52
CA LEU A 422 63.06 -42.54 1.92
C LEU A 422 63.22 -44.00 2.35
N ASP A 423 62.54 -44.94 1.68
CA ASP A 423 62.75 -46.38 1.94
C ASP A 423 64.08 -46.89 1.42
N MET A 424 64.68 -46.29 0.34
CA MET A 424 65.95 -46.61 -0.26
C MET A 424 66.89 -45.42 -0.21
N ILE A 425 66.93 -44.70 0.92
CA ILE A 425 67.63 -43.41 1.00
C ILE A 425 69.16 -43.49 0.75
N ASP A 426 69.79 -44.55 1.20
CA ASP A 426 71.25 -44.71 1.02
C ASP A 426 71.61 -44.90 -0.43
N GLU A 427 70.82 -45.70 -1.19
CA GLU A 427 70.98 -45.93 -2.62
C GLU A 427 70.68 -44.65 -3.41
N VAL A 428 69.66 -43.92 -3.06
CA VAL A 428 69.30 -42.62 -3.66
C VAL A 428 70.39 -41.61 -3.48
N ILE A 429 71.00 -41.47 -2.30
CA ILE A 429 72.10 -40.57 -2.04
C ILE A 429 73.34 -41.02 -2.82
N ALA A 430 73.68 -42.31 -2.86
CA ALA A 430 74.84 -42.85 -3.62
C ALA A 430 74.66 -42.56 -5.14
N LEU A 431 73.51 -42.80 -5.72
CA LEU A 431 73.18 -42.53 -7.12
C LEU A 431 73.29 -41.04 -7.47
N ILE A 432 72.69 -40.13 -6.66
CA ILE A 432 72.75 -38.70 -6.90
C ILE A 432 74.22 -38.21 -6.88
N ARG A 433 75.02 -38.69 -5.96
CA ARG A 433 76.43 -38.34 -5.83
C ARG A 433 77.32 -38.89 -6.97
N ALA A 434 76.93 -39.99 -7.56
CA ALA A 434 77.68 -40.63 -8.66
C ALA A 434 77.27 -40.06 -10.05
N SER A 435 76.16 -39.32 -10.12
CA SER A 435 75.68 -38.74 -11.36
C SER A 435 76.41 -37.45 -11.73
N GLU A 436 76.75 -37.33 -13.07
CA GLU A 436 77.47 -36.16 -13.62
C GLU A 436 76.55 -34.95 -13.82
N SER A 437 75.22 -35.18 -13.95
CA SER A 437 74.27 -34.11 -14.18
C SER A 437 72.92 -34.40 -13.45
N ALA A 438 72.12 -33.39 -13.26
CA ALA A 438 70.79 -33.56 -12.70
C ALA A 438 69.86 -34.44 -13.59
N GLU A 439 70.05 -34.40 -14.92
CA GLU A 439 69.31 -35.19 -15.88
C GLU A 439 69.72 -36.69 -15.81
N THR A 440 71.00 -36.99 -15.67
CA THR A 440 71.44 -38.33 -15.40
C THR A 440 71.00 -38.90 -14.11
N ALA A 441 70.96 -38.05 -13.04
CA ALA A 441 70.42 -38.42 -11.77
C ALA A 441 68.91 -38.69 -11.83
N ARG A 442 68.12 -37.86 -12.55
CA ARG A 442 66.70 -38.04 -12.79
C ARG A 442 66.39 -39.43 -13.39
N THR A 443 67.05 -39.71 -14.57
CA THR A 443 66.91 -41.02 -15.29
C THR A 443 67.24 -42.17 -14.35
N GLY A 444 68.37 -42.05 -13.59
CA GLY A 444 68.77 -43.11 -12.67
C GLY A 444 67.74 -43.31 -11.49
N LEU A 445 67.19 -42.26 -11.02
CA LEU A 445 66.15 -42.33 -9.97
C LEU A 445 64.79 -42.94 -10.51
N MET A 446 64.45 -42.64 -11.76
CA MET A 446 63.33 -43.26 -12.41
C MET A 446 63.46 -44.76 -12.50
N ASP A 447 64.63 -45.22 -12.92
CA ASP A 447 64.92 -46.64 -13.02
C ASP A 447 65.08 -47.36 -11.66
N LEU A 448 65.66 -46.67 -10.67
CA LEU A 448 65.97 -47.27 -9.35
C LEU A 448 64.63 -47.43 -8.49
N LEU A 449 63.80 -46.40 -8.54
CA LEU A 449 62.59 -46.32 -7.64
C LEU A 449 61.30 -46.66 -8.37
N ASP A 450 61.30 -46.90 -9.68
CA ASP A 450 60.13 -47.03 -10.53
C ASP A 450 59.17 -45.85 -10.29
N VAL A 451 59.73 -44.66 -10.54
CA VAL A 451 59.01 -43.38 -10.43
C VAL A 451 59.00 -42.64 -11.76
N ASP A 452 58.08 -41.74 -11.97
CA ASP A 452 58.03 -40.88 -13.13
C ASP A 452 58.94 -39.63 -13.02
N GLU A 453 58.96 -38.83 -14.09
CA GLU A 453 59.79 -37.65 -14.18
C GLU A 453 59.46 -36.59 -13.11
N VAL A 454 58.14 -36.39 -12.84
CA VAL A 454 57.63 -35.43 -11.83
C VAL A 454 58.05 -35.84 -10.43
N GLN A 455 57.97 -37.11 -10.11
CA GLN A 455 58.39 -37.66 -8.81
C GLN A 455 59.92 -37.58 -8.68
N ALA A 456 60.67 -37.93 -9.73
CA ALA A 456 62.18 -37.89 -9.74
C ALA A 456 62.68 -36.44 -9.54
N ASP A 457 62.09 -35.46 -10.22
CA ASP A 457 62.38 -34.03 -10.03
C ASP A 457 62.06 -33.53 -8.62
N ALA A 458 60.93 -33.93 -8.09
CA ALA A 458 60.56 -33.62 -6.70
C ALA A 458 61.57 -34.22 -5.69
N ILE A 459 62.05 -35.45 -5.92
CA ILE A 459 63.08 -36.10 -5.10
C ILE A 459 64.37 -35.30 -5.18
N LEU A 460 64.87 -34.92 -6.38
CA LEU A 460 66.06 -34.08 -6.57
C LEU A 460 65.93 -32.69 -5.90
N ALA A 461 64.76 -32.11 -5.88
CA ALA A 461 64.46 -30.83 -5.20
C ALA A 461 64.34 -30.96 -3.68
N MET A 462 64.33 -32.19 -3.11
CA MET A 462 64.06 -32.44 -1.71
C MET A 462 65.17 -31.89 -0.80
N GLN A 463 64.75 -31.12 0.21
CA GLN A 463 65.71 -30.56 1.17
C GLN A 463 66.23 -31.65 2.14
N LEU A 464 67.53 -31.64 2.40
CA LEU A 464 68.20 -32.64 3.29
C LEU A 464 67.55 -32.74 4.69
N ARG A 465 66.95 -31.71 5.22
CA ARG A 465 66.23 -31.75 6.50
C ARG A 465 65.05 -32.74 6.51
N ARG A 466 64.45 -33.06 5.32
CA ARG A 466 63.31 -33.98 5.21
C ARG A 466 63.73 -35.46 5.35
N LEU A 467 65.02 -35.76 5.39
CA LEU A 467 65.57 -37.11 5.60
C LEU A 467 65.50 -37.53 7.10
N ALA A 468 65.19 -36.62 8.01
CA ALA A 468 65.08 -36.97 9.43
C ALA A 468 63.85 -37.84 9.73
N ALA A 469 63.97 -38.80 10.65
CA ALA A 469 62.91 -39.77 10.97
C ALA A 469 61.56 -39.11 11.35
N LEU A 470 61.57 -37.93 12.01
CA LEU A 470 60.39 -37.17 12.34
C LEU A 470 59.71 -36.58 11.06
N GLU A 471 60.46 -36.23 10.06
CA GLU A 471 59.94 -35.68 8.81
C GLU A 471 59.35 -36.80 7.95
N ARG A 472 59.88 -38.01 7.97
CA ARG A 472 59.30 -39.20 7.35
C ARG A 472 57.89 -39.45 7.89
N GLN A 473 57.69 -39.40 9.21
CA GLN A 473 56.37 -39.58 9.80
C GLN A 473 55.39 -38.52 9.32
N LYS A 474 55.81 -37.26 9.20
CA LYS A 474 54.95 -36.17 8.67
C LYS A 474 54.53 -36.41 7.23
N ILE A 475 55.46 -36.94 6.39
CA ILE A 475 55.14 -37.26 5.02
C ILE A 475 54.12 -38.41 4.93
N LEU A 476 54.27 -39.43 5.78
CA LEU A 476 53.30 -40.52 5.89
C LEU A 476 51.93 -40.06 6.41
N ASP A 477 51.90 -39.19 7.40
CA ASP A 477 50.66 -38.62 7.95
C ASP A 477 49.97 -37.73 6.90
N GLU A 478 50.74 -36.91 6.13
CA GLU A 478 50.21 -36.09 5.01
C GLU A 478 49.64 -37.00 3.92
N HIS A 479 50.32 -38.06 3.49
CA HIS A 479 49.85 -39.04 2.53
C HIS A 479 48.53 -39.68 2.99
N ASN A 480 48.45 -40.19 4.23
CA ASN A 480 47.27 -40.82 4.76
C ASN A 480 46.07 -39.83 4.83
N GLU A 481 46.34 -38.57 5.13
CA GLU A 481 45.30 -37.53 5.17
C GLU A 481 44.80 -37.20 3.76
N LEU A 482 45.71 -37.09 2.77
CA LEU A 482 45.32 -36.87 1.38
C LEU A 482 44.50 -38.04 0.82
N MET A 483 44.91 -39.28 1.12
CA MET A 483 44.14 -40.45 0.72
C MET A 483 42.72 -40.47 1.27
N ARG A 484 42.53 -40.05 2.53
CA ARG A 484 41.19 -39.86 3.13
C ARG A 484 40.42 -38.78 2.39
N ARG A 485 41.04 -37.63 2.07
CA ARG A 485 40.41 -36.53 1.32
C ARG A 485 40.03 -36.94 -0.09
N ILE A 486 40.91 -37.65 -0.80
CA ILE A 486 40.63 -38.15 -2.14
C ILE A 486 39.45 -39.13 -2.12
N ALA A 487 39.41 -40.02 -1.14
CA ALA A 487 38.27 -40.91 -0.96
C ALA A 487 36.96 -40.16 -0.69
N ASP A 488 36.98 -39.09 0.14
CA ASP A 488 35.84 -38.21 0.41
C ASP A 488 35.41 -37.44 -0.84
N TYR A 489 36.37 -36.88 -1.61
CA TYR A 489 36.07 -36.19 -2.87
C TYR A 489 35.44 -37.13 -3.91
N ASN A 490 35.94 -38.36 -4.02
CA ASN A 490 35.33 -39.39 -4.87
C ASN A 490 33.89 -39.71 -4.45
N ASP A 491 33.62 -39.78 -3.16
CA ASP A 491 32.30 -40.05 -2.64
C ASP A 491 31.32 -38.86 -2.89
N ILE A 492 31.80 -37.61 -2.76
CA ILE A 492 31.03 -36.41 -3.12
C ILE A 492 30.67 -36.40 -4.60
N LEU A 493 31.64 -36.67 -5.47
CA LEU A 493 31.43 -36.67 -6.92
C LEU A 493 30.49 -37.79 -7.38
N ALA A 494 30.47 -38.94 -6.70
CA ALA A 494 29.67 -40.08 -7.04
C ALA A 494 28.21 -39.97 -6.54
N LYS A 495 27.93 -39.13 -5.49
CA LYS A 495 26.65 -39.08 -4.81
C LYS A 495 26.00 -37.72 -4.92
N PRO A 496 25.01 -37.52 -5.81
CA PRO A 496 24.28 -36.25 -5.92
C PRO A 496 23.60 -35.82 -4.61
N GLU A 497 23.23 -36.73 -3.75
CA GLU A 497 22.65 -36.46 -2.43
C GLU A 497 23.62 -35.69 -1.51
N ARG A 498 24.90 -36.10 -1.50
CA ARG A 498 25.96 -35.40 -0.77
C ARG A 498 26.18 -34.00 -1.32
N GLN A 499 26.17 -33.83 -2.64
CA GLN A 499 26.32 -32.52 -3.27
C GLN A 499 25.17 -31.59 -2.84
N ARG A 500 23.91 -32.07 -2.88
CA ARG A 500 22.76 -31.31 -2.39
C ARG A 500 22.88 -30.92 -0.92
N LYS A 501 23.34 -31.86 -0.09
CA LYS A 501 23.56 -31.58 1.33
C LYS A 501 24.61 -30.49 1.54
N ILE A 502 25.74 -30.53 0.80
CA ILE A 502 26.78 -29.50 0.89
C ILE A 502 26.24 -28.11 0.48
N VAL A 503 25.41 -28.02 -0.57
CA VAL A 503 24.75 -26.77 -0.97
C VAL A 503 23.87 -26.24 0.16
N GLY A 504 23.09 -27.12 0.82
CA GLY A 504 22.24 -26.74 1.96
C GLY A 504 23.07 -26.26 3.16
N ASP A 505 24.06 -27.05 3.59
CA ASP A 505 24.92 -26.73 4.73
C ASP A 505 25.66 -25.38 4.53
N GLU A 506 26.16 -25.11 3.32
CA GLU A 506 26.81 -23.85 2.97
C GLU A 506 25.86 -22.67 2.91
N LEU A 507 24.62 -22.86 2.46
CA LEU A 507 23.58 -21.83 2.46
C LEU A 507 23.17 -21.49 3.90
N ASP A 508 23.04 -22.49 4.78
CA ASP A 508 22.73 -22.31 6.20
C ASP A 508 23.81 -21.49 6.92
N GLU A 509 25.09 -21.72 6.62
CA GLU A 509 26.20 -20.91 7.12
C GLU A 509 26.01 -19.44 6.76
N ILE A 510 25.64 -19.15 5.50
CA ILE A 510 25.43 -17.78 5.01
C ILE A 510 24.20 -17.15 5.66
N VAL A 511 23.10 -17.88 5.73
CA VAL A 511 21.85 -17.41 6.36
C VAL A 511 22.04 -17.12 7.86
N SER A 512 22.81 -17.96 8.56
CA SER A 512 23.11 -17.74 9.98
C SER A 512 23.89 -16.45 10.23
N LYS A 513 24.76 -16.05 9.29
CA LYS A 513 25.60 -14.84 9.39
C LYS A 513 24.92 -13.57 8.90
N TYR A 514 24.15 -13.66 7.82
CA TYR A 514 23.63 -12.49 7.09
C TYR A 514 22.11 -12.42 7.00
N GLY A 515 21.39 -13.48 7.38
CA GLY A 515 19.93 -13.52 7.37
C GLY A 515 19.35 -12.63 8.47
N ASP A 516 18.43 -11.74 8.08
CA ASP A 516 17.71 -10.83 8.98
C ASP A 516 16.18 -11.05 8.90
N GLU A 517 15.45 -10.33 9.74
CA GLU A 517 14.00 -10.38 9.75
C GLU A 517 13.42 -9.65 8.53
N ARG A 518 12.21 -10.05 8.15
CA ARG A 518 11.44 -9.40 7.10
C ARG A 518 11.16 -7.93 7.45
N ARG A 519 11.44 -7.02 6.53
CA ARG A 519 11.17 -5.58 6.67
C ARG A 519 9.78 -5.21 6.16
N THR A 520 9.37 -5.74 5.02
CA THR A 520 8.08 -5.43 4.39
C THR A 520 6.95 -6.26 4.99
N LYS A 521 5.90 -5.61 5.48
CA LYS A 521 4.69 -6.28 5.98
C LYS A 521 3.74 -6.60 4.83
N ILE A 522 3.06 -7.74 4.90
CA ILE A 522 2.04 -8.13 3.93
C ILE A 522 0.69 -8.15 4.65
N LEU A 523 -0.24 -7.31 4.21
CA LEU A 523 -1.58 -7.21 4.78
C LEU A 523 -2.62 -7.79 3.82
N PRO A 524 -3.72 -8.37 4.33
CA PRO A 524 -4.85 -8.75 3.50
C PRO A 524 -5.35 -7.54 2.68
N TYR A 525 -5.75 -7.78 1.44
CA TYR A 525 -6.35 -6.72 0.64
C TYR A 525 -7.75 -6.41 1.18
N SER A 526 -7.95 -5.21 1.67
CA SER A 526 -9.24 -4.74 2.22
C SER A 526 -10.22 -4.16 1.19
N GLY A 527 -9.96 -4.38 -0.10
CA GLY A 527 -10.77 -3.83 -1.20
C GLY A 527 -10.20 -2.53 -1.80
N GLU A 528 -10.76 -2.09 -2.93
CA GLU A 528 -10.44 -0.77 -3.47
C GLU A 528 -11.00 0.30 -2.55
N MET A 529 -10.30 1.43 -2.37
CA MET A 529 -10.81 2.57 -1.63
C MET A 529 -12.05 3.13 -2.35
N ASN A 530 -13.19 3.07 -1.67
CA ASN A 530 -14.42 3.68 -2.16
C ASN A 530 -14.33 5.22 -2.01
N VAL A 531 -15.17 5.93 -2.76
CA VAL A 531 -15.26 7.40 -2.64
C VAL A 531 -15.62 7.80 -1.19
N GLU A 532 -16.38 6.96 -0.49
CA GLU A 532 -16.76 7.15 0.91
C GLU A 532 -15.56 7.17 1.87
N ASP A 533 -14.53 6.34 1.61
CA ASP A 533 -13.31 6.30 2.44
C ASP A 533 -12.48 7.60 2.39
N LEU A 534 -12.79 8.47 1.42
CA LEU A 534 -12.11 9.75 1.20
C LEU A 534 -12.87 10.93 1.84
N ILE A 535 -14.04 10.68 2.40
CA ILE A 535 -14.94 11.67 2.98
C ILE A 535 -15.03 11.42 4.49
N ALA A 536 -14.99 12.49 5.28
CA ALA A 536 -15.16 12.38 6.72
C ALA A 536 -16.59 11.94 7.05
N GLU A 537 -16.73 10.95 7.94
CA GLU A 537 -18.02 10.64 8.54
C GLU A 537 -18.30 11.67 9.64
N GLU A 538 -19.23 12.57 9.37
CA GLU A 538 -19.64 13.65 10.26
C GLU A 538 -21.17 13.70 10.33
N ASN A 539 -21.68 14.14 11.47
CA ASN A 539 -23.10 14.45 11.60
C ASN A 539 -23.41 15.79 10.91
N VAL A 540 -24.39 15.75 10.03
CA VAL A 540 -24.85 16.93 9.28
C VAL A 540 -26.37 17.11 9.40
N VAL A 541 -26.77 18.34 9.44
CA VAL A 541 -28.19 18.72 9.38
C VAL A 541 -28.56 18.94 7.91
N VAL A 542 -29.57 18.22 7.45
CA VAL A 542 -30.13 18.40 6.12
C VAL A 542 -31.38 19.29 6.23
N THR A 543 -31.40 20.32 5.42
CA THR A 543 -32.52 21.25 5.30
C THR A 543 -33.10 21.17 3.89
N VAL A 544 -34.41 20.93 3.78
CA VAL A 544 -35.14 20.93 2.50
C VAL A 544 -36.25 21.94 2.62
N THR A 545 -36.36 22.84 1.65
CA THR A 545 -37.45 23.87 1.64
C THR A 545 -38.57 23.44 0.71
N HIS A 546 -39.74 24.02 0.90
CA HIS A 546 -40.95 23.80 0.09
C HIS A 546 -40.72 24.13 -1.38
N SER A 547 -39.94 25.15 -1.68
CA SER A 547 -39.54 25.50 -3.05
C SER A 547 -38.46 24.54 -3.64
N GLY A 548 -38.06 23.50 -2.91
CA GLY A 548 -37.13 22.48 -3.38
C GLY A 548 -35.64 22.86 -3.26
N PHE A 549 -35.25 23.81 -2.41
CA PHE A 549 -33.86 24.06 -2.09
C PHE A 549 -33.37 23.11 -1.00
N ILE A 550 -32.20 22.54 -1.21
CA ILE A 550 -31.58 21.57 -0.30
C ILE A 550 -30.15 21.96 0.02
N LYS A 551 -29.76 21.74 1.24
CA LYS A 551 -28.37 21.87 1.72
C LYS A 551 -28.10 20.92 2.86
N ARG A 552 -26.79 20.67 3.10
CA ARG A 552 -26.28 20.10 4.35
C ARG A 552 -25.47 21.14 5.10
N THR A 553 -25.56 21.15 6.41
CA THR A 553 -24.79 22.04 7.29
C THR A 553 -24.21 21.18 8.41
N LYS A 554 -22.97 21.46 8.85
CA LYS A 554 -22.38 20.71 9.97
C LYS A 554 -23.24 20.87 11.23
N ALA A 555 -23.46 19.77 11.96
CA ALA A 555 -24.29 19.78 13.16
C ALA A 555 -23.78 20.79 14.22
N ASP A 556 -22.49 20.99 14.32
CA ASP A 556 -21.83 21.92 15.24
C ASP A 556 -22.24 23.39 15.05
N GLU A 557 -22.73 23.77 13.85
CA GLU A 557 -23.26 25.12 13.60
C GLU A 557 -24.61 25.36 14.29
N TYR A 558 -25.30 24.30 14.77
CA TYR A 558 -26.61 24.35 15.43
C TYR A 558 -26.51 24.13 16.95
N ARG A 559 -25.48 24.59 17.63
CA ARG A 559 -25.30 24.42 19.09
C ARG A 559 -26.52 24.82 19.88
N ALA A 560 -26.86 24.00 20.87
CA ALA A 560 -27.99 24.23 21.78
C ALA A 560 -27.88 25.58 22.52
N GLN A 561 -28.97 26.35 22.56
CA GLN A 561 -29.08 27.57 23.37
C GLN A 561 -29.81 27.28 24.69
N HIS A 562 -29.31 27.85 25.79
CA HIS A 562 -29.95 27.78 27.11
C HIS A 562 -31.35 28.39 27.11
N ARG A 563 -32.21 27.95 28.04
CA ARG A 563 -33.59 28.43 28.26
C ARG A 563 -33.69 29.96 28.17
N GLY A 564 -34.62 30.45 27.34
CA GLY A 564 -34.90 31.89 27.16
C GLY A 564 -34.28 32.54 25.94
N GLY A 565 -33.58 31.75 25.05
CA GLY A 565 -33.03 32.26 23.80
C GLY A 565 -34.14 32.58 22.78
N LYS A 566 -33.96 33.68 22.02
CA LYS A 566 -34.80 33.98 20.83
C LYS A 566 -34.39 32.96 19.76
N GLY A 567 -35.31 32.08 19.34
CA GLY A 567 -35.12 31.03 18.35
C GLY A 567 -34.18 31.45 17.17
N ILE A 568 -33.43 30.49 16.62
CA ILE A 568 -32.43 30.70 15.56
C ILE A 568 -33.13 30.48 14.21
N LYS A 569 -32.89 31.40 13.24
CA LYS A 569 -33.36 31.20 11.87
C LYS A 569 -32.51 30.11 11.19
N GLY A 570 -33.20 29.04 10.77
CA GLY A 570 -32.53 27.88 10.10
C GLY A 570 -32.07 28.13 8.67
N ALA A 571 -32.56 29.16 7.98
CA ALA A 571 -32.13 29.60 6.63
C ALA A 571 -32.58 31.05 6.36
N LYS A 572 -31.89 31.76 5.49
CA LYS A 572 -32.39 32.98 4.84
C LYS A 572 -33.34 32.58 3.71
N LEU A 573 -34.60 32.46 4.03
CA LEU A 573 -35.65 32.13 3.06
C LEU A 573 -36.10 33.38 2.28
N ARG A 574 -36.64 33.18 1.06
CA ARG A 574 -37.44 34.20 0.39
C ARG A 574 -38.74 34.37 1.15
N GLU A 575 -39.43 35.52 0.97
CA GLU A 575 -40.68 35.82 1.71
C GLU A 575 -41.77 34.75 1.57
N ASP A 576 -41.72 33.89 0.57
CA ASP A 576 -42.70 32.84 0.26
C ASP A 576 -42.16 31.40 0.40
N ASP A 577 -40.93 31.14 0.91
CA ASP A 577 -40.37 29.79 1.03
C ASP A 577 -40.32 29.34 2.50
N VAL A 578 -40.53 28.03 2.74
CA VAL A 578 -40.66 27.45 4.09
C VAL A 578 -39.80 26.19 4.15
N VAL A 579 -39.23 25.84 5.29
CA VAL A 579 -38.52 24.59 5.52
C VAL A 579 -39.52 23.47 5.72
N ASP A 580 -39.55 22.48 4.83
CA ASP A 580 -40.40 21.30 4.92
C ASP A 580 -39.74 20.15 5.69
N HIS A 581 -38.47 19.93 5.49
CA HIS A 581 -37.72 18.86 6.15
C HIS A 581 -36.46 19.39 6.78
N PHE A 582 -36.24 18.99 8.02
CA PHE A 582 -35.08 19.34 8.83
C PHE A 582 -34.75 18.13 9.72
N PHE A 583 -33.61 17.49 9.48
CA PHE A 583 -33.20 16.30 10.22
C PHE A 583 -31.69 16.13 10.26
N LEU A 584 -31.23 15.44 11.30
CA LEU A 584 -29.84 15.06 11.49
C LEU A 584 -29.53 13.75 10.77
N THR A 585 -28.36 13.64 10.15
CA THR A 585 -27.91 12.42 9.48
C THR A 585 -26.38 12.36 9.42
N SER A 586 -25.81 11.15 9.21
CA SER A 586 -24.38 11.01 8.87
C SER A 586 -24.15 11.33 7.39
N THR A 587 -23.00 11.92 7.08
CA THR A 587 -22.53 12.14 5.69
C THR A 587 -22.58 10.88 4.84
N HIS A 588 -22.41 9.69 5.43
CA HIS A 588 -22.37 8.40 4.73
C HIS A 588 -23.75 7.73 4.55
N ASN A 589 -24.81 8.28 5.14
CA ASN A 589 -26.14 7.71 5.00
C ASN A 589 -26.73 7.92 3.60
N TRP A 590 -27.55 6.98 3.17
CA TRP A 590 -28.40 7.13 2.00
C TRP A 590 -29.61 7.98 2.37
N LEU A 591 -29.92 8.96 1.53
CA LEU A 591 -31.11 9.75 1.61
C LEU A 591 -32.06 9.29 0.49
N LEU A 592 -33.24 8.82 0.87
CA LEU A 592 -34.31 8.39 -0.01
C LEU A 592 -35.38 9.50 -0.09
N PHE A 593 -35.48 10.14 -1.25
CA PHE A 593 -36.41 11.23 -1.51
C PHE A 593 -37.66 10.67 -2.17
N PHE A 594 -38.78 10.67 -1.43
CA PHE A 594 -40.07 10.23 -1.92
C PHE A 594 -40.85 11.44 -2.40
N THR A 595 -41.44 11.36 -3.61
CA THR A 595 -42.15 12.48 -4.23
C THR A 595 -43.66 12.30 -4.23
N ASN A 596 -44.40 13.41 -4.37
CA ASN A 596 -45.84 13.41 -4.50
C ASN A 596 -46.36 12.53 -5.65
N LYS A 597 -45.50 12.30 -6.68
CA LYS A 597 -45.83 11.42 -7.86
C LYS A 597 -45.58 9.94 -7.58
N GLY A 598 -45.28 9.56 -6.30
CA GLY A 598 -45.03 8.17 -5.89
C GLY A 598 -43.72 7.58 -6.44
N ARG A 599 -42.73 8.41 -6.69
CA ARG A 599 -41.39 8.03 -7.07
C ARG A 599 -40.44 8.16 -5.89
N VAL A 600 -39.30 7.45 -5.98
CA VAL A 600 -38.19 7.57 -5.03
C VAL A 600 -36.89 7.78 -5.76
N TYR A 601 -36.11 8.72 -5.27
CA TYR A 601 -34.75 9.02 -5.69
C TYR A 601 -33.80 8.80 -4.52
N ARG A 602 -32.53 8.52 -4.81
CA ARG A 602 -31.51 8.33 -3.75
C ARG A 602 -30.23 9.13 -4.01
N LEU A 603 -29.66 9.64 -2.96
CA LEU A 603 -28.35 10.27 -2.89
C LEU A 603 -27.67 9.89 -1.60
N LYS A 604 -26.32 9.93 -1.57
CA LYS A 604 -25.59 9.95 -0.30
C LYS A 604 -25.64 11.35 0.31
N ALA A 605 -25.70 11.46 1.62
CA ALA A 605 -25.77 12.77 2.28
C ALA A 605 -24.55 13.66 1.96
N TYR A 606 -23.37 13.06 1.72
CA TYR A 606 -22.17 13.81 1.29
C TYR A 606 -22.28 14.41 -0.13
N GLU A 607 -23.18 13.92 -0.97
CA GLU A 607 -23.43 14.47 -2.32
C GLU A 607 -24.25 15.76 -2.29
N LEU A 608 -24.90 16.06 -1.16
CA LEU A 608 -25.62 17.32 -0.99
C LEU A 608 -24.65 18.50 -0.87
N PRO A 609 -25.04 19.68 -1.41
CA PRO A 609 -24.22 20.88 -1.30
C PRO A 609 -24.02 21.29 0.16
N GLU A 610 -22.77 21.49 0.55
CA GLU A 610 -22.44 22.04 1.87
C GLU A 610 -22.72 23.54 1.88
N GLY A 611 -23.33 24.00 2.92
CA GLY A 611 -23.70 25.40 3.06
C GLY A 611 -23.71 25.84 4.51
N SER A 612 -23.34 27.08 4.79
CA SER A 612 -23.53 27.68 6.12
C SER A 612 -25.01 27.75 6.48
N ARG A 613 -25.32 27.88 7.76
CA ARG A 613 -26.66 28.00 8.30
C ARG A 613 -27.51 29.02 7.53
N ASP A 614 -26.97 30.19 7.18
CA ASP A 614 -27.68 31.26 6.49
C ASP A 614 -27.72 31.12 4.96
N SER A 615 -27.06 30.14 4.36
CA SER A 615 -27.04 29.92 2.92
C SER A 615 -28.37 29.36 2.41
N LYS A 616 -28.72 29.67 1.14
CA LYS A 616 -29.97 29.22 0.52
C LYS A 616 -29.92 27.73 0.12
N GLY A 617 -28.73 27.18 -0.13
CA GLY A 617 -28.57 25.86 -0.72
C GLY A 617 -28.75 25.84 -2.24
N GLN A 618 -28.94 24.66 -2.81
CA GLN A 618 -29.11 24.41 -4.23
C GLN A 618 -30.47 23.77 -4.48
N HIS A 619 -31.08 24.08 -5.63
CA HIS A 619 -32.35 23.47 -5.98
C HIS A 619 -32.20 21.99 -6.31
N VAL A 620 -33.05 21.14 -5.75
CA VAL A 620 -32.99 19.67 -5.84
C VAL A 620 -33.03 19.15 -7.28
N ALA A 621 -33.70 19.87 -8.21
CA ALA A 621 -33.73 19.52 -9.63
C ALA A 621 -32.35 19.56 -10.31
N ASN A 622 -31.34 20.19 -9.70
CA ASN A 622 -29.95 20.14 -10.16
C ASN A 622 -29.23 18.86 -9.71
N LEU A 623 -29.75 18.17 -8.71
CA LEU A 623 -29.18 16.94 -8.15
C LEU A 623 -29.95 15.70 -8.59
N LEU A 624 -31.29 15.81 -8.68
CA LEU A 624 -32.23 14.73 -8.99
C LEU A 624 -33.03 15.09 -10.26
N GLN A 625 -33.25 14.10 -11.11
CA GLN A 625 -34.02 14.28 -12.35
C GLN A 625 -35.51 14.23 -12.08
N PHE A 626 -36.06 15.26 -11.47
CA PHE A 626 -37.51 15.38 -11.22
C PHE A 626 -38.28 15.63 -12.51
N GLY A 627 -39.50 15.07 -12.55
CA GLY A 627 -40.47 15.38 -13.58
C GLY A 627 -41.15 16.76 -13.33
N PRO A 628 -42.00 17.23 -14.29
CA PRO A 628 -42.79 18.43 -14.08
C PRO A 628 -43.73 18.27 -12.85
N ASP A 629 -43.85 19.32 -12.03
CA ASP A 629 -44.70 19.38 -10.83
C ASP A 629 -44.41 18.25 -9.81
N GLU A 630 -43.21 17.75 -9.76
CA GLU A 630 -42.74 16.74 -8.80
C GLU A 630 -42.10 17.44 -7.59
N THR A 631 -42.66 17.20 -6.40
CA THR A 631 -42.19 17.76 -5.14
C THR A 631 -41.80 16.67 -4.14
N ILE A 632 -40.91 16.99 -3.21
CA ILE A 632 -40.49 16.06 -2.14
C ILE A 632 -41.62 16.03 -1.09
N GLN A 633 -42.08 14.84 -0.72
CA GLN A 633 -43.05 14.61 0.34
C GLN A 633 -42.44 14.05 1.62
N THR A 634 -41.45 13.14 1.47
CA THR A 634 -40.77 12.52 2.62
C THR A 634 -39.34 12.25 2.25
N VAL A 635 -38.43 12.46 3.19
CA VAL A 635 -37.04 12.07 3.10
C VAL A 635 -36.72 11.09 4.21
N LEU A 636 -36.15 9.91 3.84
CA LEU A 636 -35.71 8.93 4.82
C LEU A 636 -34.18 8.85 4.76
N SER A 637 -33.53 8.89 5.91
CA SER A 637 -32.12 8.64 6.08
C SER A 637 -31.89 7.20 6.51
N ILE A 638 -31.09 6.44 5.77
CA ILE A 638 -30.78 5.04 6.09
C ILE A 638 -29.27 4.80 5.99
N PRO A 639 -28.65 4.13 6.97
CA PRO A 639 -27.22 3.77 6.88
C PRO A 639 -26.97 2.72 5.78
N ASN A 640 -27.90 1.76 5.65
CA ASN A 640 -27.87 0.70 4.63
C ASN A 640 -29.30 0.17 4.39
N TYR A 641 -29.44 -0.73 3.41
CA TYR A 641 -30.75 -1.34 3.07
C TYR A 641 -31.12 -2.54 3.95
N GLU A 642 -30.36 -2.83 5.00
CA GLU A 642 -30.62 -3.89 5.99
C GLU A 642 -31.16 -3.37 7.32
N VAL A 643 -31.24 -2.03 7.49
CA VAL A 643 -31.72 -1.36 8.71
C VAL A 643 -33.16 -1.74 9.06
N ALA A 644 -34.01 -2.05 8.08
CA ALA A 644 -35.35 -2.57 8.23
C ALA A 644 -35.67 -3.54 7.10
N LYS A 645 -36.61 -4.47 7.37
CA LYS A 645 -37.00 -5.47 6.36
C LYS A 645 -37.89 -4.87 5.29
N TYR A 646 -38.72 -3.92 5.62
CA TYR A 646 -39.72 -3.35 4.74
C TYR A 646 -39.79 -1.81 4.80
N LEU A 647 -40.29 -1.24 3.73
CA LEU A 647 -40.72 0.14 3.63
C LEU A 647 -42.25 0.17 3.45
N VAL A 648 -42.93 1.00 4.24
CA VAL A 648 -44.39 1.26 4.13
C VAL A 648 -44.61 2.64 3.53
N LEU A 649 -45.49 2.71 2.59
CA LEU A 649 -45.91 3.94 1.89
C LEU A 649 -47.41 4.17 2.13
N ALA A 650 -47.79 5.44 2.31
CA ALA A 650 -49.20 5.82 2.44
C ALA A 650 -49.57 6.94 1.47
N THR A 651 -50.79 6.87 0.90
CA THR A 651 -51.29 7.91 -0.01
C THR A 651 -52.45 8.72 0.65
N ARG A 652 -52.68 9.91 0.10
CA ARG A 652 -53.70 10.82 0.60
C ARG A 652 -55.11 10.17 0.64
N SER A 653 -55.41 9.29 -0.32
CA SER A 653 -56.65 8.52 -0.36
C SER A 653 -56.72 7.40 0.69
N GLY A 654 -55.73 7.24 1.56
CA GLY A 654 -55.67 6.25 2.64
C GLY A 654 -55.25 4.86 2.17
N LYS A 655 -54.63 4.70 1.03
CA LYS A 655 -54.01 3.45 0.63
C LYS A 655 -52.65 3.29 1.27
N VAL A 656 -52.34 2.07 1.66
CA VAL A 656 -51.05 1.67 2.24
C VAL A 656 -50.41 0.52 1.49
N LYS A 657 -49.09 0.47 1.49
CA LYS A 657 -48.34 -0.54 0.78
C LYS A 657 -47.06 -0.87 1.55
N LYS A 658 -46.76 -2.16 1.71
CA LYS A 658 -45.50 -2.67 2.26
C LYS A 658 -44.66 -3.32 1.14
N THR A 659 -43.40 -2.93 1.03
CA THR A 659 -42.45 -3.45 0.03
C THR A 659 -41.14 -3.76 0.70
N ALA A 660 -40.39 -4.81 0.28
CA ALA A 660 -39.06 -5.09 0.81
C ALA A 660 -38.10 -3.91 0.53
N LEU A 661 -37.38 -3.45 1.56
CA LEU A 661 -36.49 -2.28 1.46
C LEU A 661 -35.41 -2.50 0.40
N ALA A 662 -34.90 -3.72 0.28
CA ALA A 662 -33.88 -4.09 -0.72
C ALA A 662 -34.36 -3.88 -2.19
N GLU A 663 -35.66 -3.85 -2.48
CA GLU A 663 -36.17 -3.54 -3.82
C GLU A 663 -35.90 -2.09 -4.26
N TYR A 664 -35.55 -1.22 -3.34
CA TYR A 664 -35.18 0.18 -3.60
C TYR A 664 -33.69 0.41 -3.77
N ASP A 665 -32.85 -0.61 -3.57
CA ASP A 665 -31.43 -0.53 -3.87
C ASP A 665 -31.18 -0.64 -5.37
N SER A 666 -31.07 0.50 -6.02
CA SER A 666 -30.88 0.56 -7.47
C SER A 666 -30.00 1.75 -7.87
N PRO A 667 -29.00 1.56 -8.72
CA PRO A 667 -28.10 2.64 -9.17
C PRO A 667 -28.72 3.63 -10.15
N ARG A 668 -30.02 3.53 -10.47
CA ARG A 668 -30.69 4.38 -11.46
C ARG A 668 -30.90 5.80 -10.94
N GLN A 669 -30.26 6.77 -11.60
CA GLN A 669 -30.38 8.20 -11.25
C GLN A 669 -31.75 8.82 -11.61
N GLY A 670 -32.47 8.28 -12.58
CA GLY A 670 -33.78 8.79 -13.04
C GLY A 670 -34.96 8.45 -12.12
N GLY A 671 -34.70 7.99 -10.88
CA GLY A 671 -35.71 7.60 -9.90
C GLY A 671 -36.41 6.27 -10.22
N LEU A 672 -37.06 5.72 -9.21
CA LEU A 672 -37.84 4.48 -9.27
C LEU A 672 -39.30 4.75 -8.96
N ILE A 673 -40.22 4.00 -9.53
CA ILE A 673 -41.62 3.99 -9.07
C ILE A 673 -41.66 3.30 -7.71
N ALA A 674 -42.03 4.04 -6.69
CA ALA A 674 -42.19 3.55 -5.32
C ALA A 674 -43.63 3.02 -5.08
N VAL A 675 -44.63 3.72 -5.56
CA VAL A 675 -46.04 3.31 -5.55
C VAL A 675 -46.73 3.79 -6.82
N ARG A 676 -47.64 2.99 -7.35
CA ARG A 676 -48.50 3.40 -8.49
C ARG A 676 -49.71 4.16 -7.97
N LEU A 677 -49.77 5.45 -8.21
CA LEU A 677 -50.90 6.30 -7.87
C LEU A 677 -52.06 6.06 -8.84
N MET A 678 -53.32 6.19 -8.35
CA MET A 678 -54.51 6.05 -9.19
C MET A 678 -54.72 7.31 -10.03
N ALA A 679 -54.92 7.14 -11.32
CA ALA A 679 -55.24 8.25 -12.20
C ALA A 679 -56.65 8.77 -11.91
N GLY A 680 -56.87 10.09 -11.94
CA GLY A 680 -58.20 10.71 -11.92
C GLY A 680 -58.97 10.50 -13.22
N GLU A 681 -60.22 10.90 -13.22
CA GLU A 681 -61.14 10.71 -14.37
C GLU A 681 -60.67 11.42 -15.66
N ASN A 682 -59.77 12.40 -15.53
CA ASN A 682 -59.20 13.16 -16.69
C ASN A 682 -57.73 12.79 -17.02
N GLY A 683 -57.22 11.67 -16.50
CA GLY A 683 -55.84 11.23 -16.75
C GLY A 683 -54.75 11.90 -15.85
N GLU A 684 -55.11 12.85 -14.98
CA GLU A 684 -54.26 13.40 -13.93
C GLU A 684 -54.26 12.47 -12.72
N ASN A 685 -53.12 12.42 -12.00
CA ASN A 685 -53.03 11.68 -10.74
C ASN A 685 -53.92 12.35 -9.68
N ALA A 686 -55.03 11.73 -9.33
CA ALA A 686 -55.95 12.26 -8.28
C ALA A 686 -55.44 11.95 -6.84
N ASP A 687 -54.52 11.00 -6.69
CA ASP A 687 -53.95 10.61 -5.39
C ASP A 687 -52.48 11.07 -5.29
N GLU A 688 -52.01 11.28 -4.08
CA GLU A 688 -50.63 11.70 -3.82
C GLU A 688 -50.01 10.85 -2.71
N LEU A 689 -48.70 10.59 -2.80
CA LEU A 689 -47.96 10.01 -1.69
C LEU A 689 -47.81 11.05 -0.59
N ILE A 690 -48.12 10.68 0.67
CA ILE A 690 -48.01 11.59 1.82
C ILE A 690 -46.94 11.15 2.82
N GLY A 691 -46.58 9.87 2.85
CA GLY A 691 -45.59 9.40 3.81
C GLY A 691 -44.92 8.10 3.43
N ALA A 692 -43.71 7.94 3.90
CA ALA A 692 -42.88 6.75 3.80
C ALA A 692 -42.21 6.48 5.15
N ALA A 693 -42.23 5.24 5.61
CA ALA A 693 -41.59 4.84 6.88
C ALA A 693 -40.96 3.45 6.78
N LEU A 694 -39.89 3.24 7.53
CA LEU A 694 -39.26 1.92 7.69
C LEU A 694 -40.14 1.06 8.60
N CYS A 695 -40.20 -0.25 8.35
CA CYS A 695 -41.10 -1.14 9.08
C CYS A 695 -40.58 -2.59 9.08
N ASN A 696 -40.85 -3.30 10.18
CA ASN A 696 -40.71 -4.76 10.26
C ASN A 696 -42.11 -5.41 10.34
N ALA A 697 -42.17 -6.74 10.26
CA ALA A 697 -43.46 -7.44 10.21
C ALA A 697 -44.27 -7.37 11.53
N GLU A 698 -43.60 -7.13 12.63
CA GLU A 698 -44.17 -7.13 13.99
C GLU A 698 -44.55 -5.71 14.45
N ASP A 699 -44.20 -4.69 13.68
CA ASP A 699 -44.46 -3.30 14.03
C ASP A 699 -45.95 -2.92 13.78
N ASP A 700 -46.45 -1.94 14.52
CA ASP A 700 -47.76 -1.37 14.33
C ASP A 700 -47.71 -0.14 13.44
N ILE A 701 -48.63 -0.02 12.49
CA ILE A 701 -48.80 1.16 11.65
C ILE A 701 -49.96 1.98 12.21
N ILE A 702 -49.75 3.27 12.42
CA ILE A 702 -50.76 4.21 12.81
C ILE A 702 -51.03 5.21 11.67
N LEU A 703 -52.27 5.35 11.29
CA LEU A 703 -52.75 6.32 10.31
C LEU A 703 -53.55 7.40 11.03
N VAL A 704 -53.33 8.67 10.71
CA VAL A 704 -54.04 9.80 11.29
C VAL A 704 -54.66 10.65 10.19
N SER A 705 -55.95 10.95 10.30
CA SER A 705 -56.68 11.79 9.34
C SER A 705 -56.64 13.25 9.75
N LYS A 706 -56.84 14.16 8.81
CA LYS A 706 -56.86 15.60 8.97
C LYS A 706 -57.96 16.07 9.94
N LEU A 707 -59.11 15.37 9.99
CA LEU A 707 -60.23 15.65 10.91
C LEU A 707 -60.09 14.89 12.23
N GLY A 708 -58.91 14.38 12.58
CA GLY A 708 -58.61 13.87 13.91
C GLY A 708 -59.03 12.44 14.18
N MET A 709 -59.21 11.61 13.19
CA MET A 709 -59.42 10.16 13.34
C MET A 709 -58.08 9.44 13.23
N SER A 710 -57.91 8.29 13.92
CA SER A 710 -56.72 7.45 13.84
C SER A 710 -57.09 5.98 13.73
N LEU A 711 -56.30 5.20 13.02
CA LEU A 711 -56.42 3.76 12.86
C LEU A 711 -55.10 3.09 13.02
N LYS A 712 -54.96 2.16 13.99
CA LYS A 712 -53.74 1.41 14.29
C LYS A 712 -53.98 -0.05 13.92
N PHE A 713 -53.05 -0.63 13.11
CA PHE A 713 -53.07 -2.05 12.72
C PHE A 713 -51.67 -2.58 12.58
N GLN A 714 -51.48 -3.89 12.73
CA GLN A 714 -50.17 -4.52 12.67
C GLN A 714 -49.69 -4.69 11.23
N ALA A 715 -48.38 -4.50 11.00
CA ALA A 715 -47.74 -4.63 9.68
C ALA A 715 -47.50 -6.09 9.24
N ASN A 716 -48.13 -7.08 9.90
CA ASN A 716 -47.94 -8.50 9.56
C ASN A 716 -48.51 -8.84 8.17
N ASP A 717 -48.25 -10.05 7.69
CA ASP A 717 -48.65 -10.46 6.35
C ASP A 717 -50.16 -10.75 6.20
N GLU A 718 -50.86 -10.93 7.32
CA GLU A 718 -52.34 -11.08 7.34
C GLU A 718 -53.05 -9.74 7.08
N GLN A 719 -52.53 -8.65 7.68
CA GLN A 719 -53.08 -7.31 7.48
C GLN A 719 -52.49 -6.63 6.27
N LEU A 720 -51.17 -6.69 6.07
CA LEU A 720 -50.47 -6.02 4.98
C LEU A 720 -49.36 -6.91 4.42
N ARG A 721 -49.69 -7.74 3.44
CA ARG A 721 -48.71 -8.60 2.75
C ARG A 721 -47.67 -7.74 1.98
N PRO A 722 -46.41 -8.18 1.86
CA PRO A 722 -45.44 -7.52 1.00
C PRO A 722 -45.89 -7.49 -0.47
N MET A 723 -45.66 -6.36 -1.12
CA MET A 723 -46.04 -6.12 -2.50
C MET A 723 -44.89 -5.52 -3.29
N GLY A 724 -44.77 -5.84 -4.59
CA GLY A 724 -43.75 -5.27 -5.45
C GLY A 724 -43.92 -3.74 -5.64
N ARG A 725 -42.84 -3.05 -5.95
CA ARG A 725 -42.75 -1.57 -6.08
C ARG A 725 -43.86 -0.92 -6.92
N GLN A 726 -44.23 -1.53 -8.03
CA GLN A 726 -45.14 -0.93 -9.02
C GLN A 726 -46.62 -1.14 -8.71
N THR A 727 -46.98 -1.59 -7.52
CA THR A 727 -48.37 -1.81 -7.14
C THR A 727 -49.00 -0.54 -6.49
N ALA A 728 -50.31 -0.40 -6.54
CA ALA A 728 -51.02 0.74 -5.98
C ALA A 728 -51.29 0.63 -4.47
N GLY A 729 -50.94 -0.52 -3.84
CA GLY A 729 -51.28 -0.77 -2.45
C GLY A 729 -52.75 -1.21 -2.21
N VAL A 730 -53.13 -1.26 -0.95
CA VAL A 730 -54.49 -1.66 -0.47
C VAL A 730 -55.05 -0.60 0.43
N GLN A 731 -56.37 -0.57 0.63
CA GLN A 731 -57.02 0.41 1.53
C GLN A 731 -56.58 0.20 2.98
N GLY A 732 -55.94 1.19 3.57
CA GLY A 732 -55.57 1.24 4.98
C GLY A 732 -56.65 1.82 5.87
N MET A 733 -57.17 3.02 5.54
CA MET A 733 -58.17 3.75 6.29
C MET A 733 -59.27 4.25 5.35
N LYS A 734 -60.53 4.27 5.80
CA LYS A 734 -61.69 4.91 5.14
C LYS A 734 -61.93 6.27 5.76
N PHE A 735 -62.40 7.19 4.93
CA PHE A 735 -62.71 8.55 5.36
C PHE A 735 -64.18 8.86 5.25
N ARG A 736 -64.63 9.82 6.05
CA ARG A 736 -65.91 10.50 5.90
C ARG A 736 -65.75 11.59 4.83
N GLU A 737 -66.88 12.17 4.43
CA GLU A 737 -66.89 13.26 3.45
C GLU A 737 -65.99 14.44 3.92
N GLY A 738 -65.12 14.91 3.10
CA GLY A 738 -64.17 16.01 3.39
C GLY A 738 -62.96 15.68 4.25
N ASP A 739 -62.68 14.38 4.60
CA ASP A 739 -61.53 13.94 5.35
C ASP A 739 -60.52 13.24 4.46
N GLU A 740 -59.25 13.33 4.78
CA GLU A 740 -58.13 12.74 4.03
C GLU A 740 -57.04 12.26 5.00
N LEU A 741 -56.13 11.40 4.55
CA LEU A 741 -54.99 10.99 5.36
C LEU A 741 -53.99 12.13 5.48
N LEU A 742 -53.63 12.45 6.73
CA LEU A 742 -52.66 13.51 7.08
C LEU A 742 -51.25 12.94 7.32
N ALA A 743 -51.19 11.89 8.14
CA ALA A 743 -49.91 11.31 8.54
C ALA A 743 -49.99 9.79 8.69
N MET A 744 -48.85 9.14 8.45
CA MET A 744 -48.60 7.75 8.73
C MET A 744 -47.28 7.63 9.48
N ASP A 745 -47.30 6.84 10.56
CA ASP A 745 -46.08 6.54 11.33
C ASP A 745 -46.08 5.07 11.76
N VAL A 746 -44.87 4.58 12.17
CA VAL A 746 -44.67 3.19 12.57
C VAL A 746 -44.23 3.13 14.03
N VAL A 747 -44.91 2.33 14.80
CA VAL A 747 -44.58 2.06 16.20
C VAL A 747 -43.65 0.86 16.27
N TRP A 748 -42.42 1.07 16.68
CA TRP A 748 -41.39 0.04 16.80
C TRP A 748 -41.41 -0.52 18.22
N GLY A 749 -41.69 -1.80 18.35
CA GLY A 749 -41.64 -2.54 19.62
C GLY A 749 -42.76 -2.23 20.61
N ASP A 750 -42.69 -2.87 21.79
CA ASP A 750 -43.65 -2.68 22.91
C ASP A 750 -43.21 -1.45 23.71
N SER A 751 -43.65 -0.27 23.33
CA SER A 751 -43.06 0.98 23.83
C SER A 751 -44.08 1.89 24.49
N ASP A 752 -43.68 2.57 25.57
CA ASP A 752 -44.36 3.66 26.23
C ASP A 752 -44.26 4.98 25.42
N LYS A 753 -44.48 4.88 24.09
CA LYS A 753 -44.48 6.03 23.17
C LYS A 753 -45.83 6.71 23.13
N ASP A 754 -45.83 7.97 22.72
CA ASP A 754 -47.00 8.81 22.59
C ASP A 754 -47.25 9.23 21.15
N LEU A 755 -48.49 9.36 20.76
CA LEU A 755 -48.90 10.09 19.57
C LEU A 755 -49.02 11.56 19.91
N PHE A 756 -48.16 12.40 19.28
CA PHE A 756 -48.19 13.85 19.40
C PHE A 756 -48.91 14.44 18.18
N VAL A 757 -49.93 15.21 18.40
CA VAL A 757 -50.68 15.84 17.31
C VAL A 757 -50.76 17.36 17.54
N VAL A 758 -50.71 18.14 16.45
CA VAL A 758 -50.70 19.60 16.48
C VAL A 758 -51.69 20.16 15.47
N THR A 759 -52.41 21.25 15.86
CA THR A 759 -53.28 22.00 14.94
C THR A 759 -52.56 23.22 14.38
N ASN A 760 -53.02 23.75 13.24
CA ASN A 760 -52.51 24.98 12.63
C ASN A 760 -52.59 26.22 13.56
N GLU A 761 -53.56 26.23 14.52
CA GLU A 761 -53.71 27.29 15.50
C GLU A 761 -52.83 27.13 16.75
N GLY A 762 -51.92 26.12 16.75
CA GLY A 762 -50.91 25.92 17.79
C GLY A 762 -51.38 25.16 19.03
N PHE A 763 -52.43 24.38 18.93
CA PHE A 763 -52.83 23.47 19.99
C PHE A 763 -52.21 22.11 19.77
N ALA A 764 -51.58 21.57 20.82
CA ALA A 764 -50.98 20.25 20.77
C ALA A 764 -51.52 19.31 21.83
N LYS A 765 -51.36 18.03 21.59
CA LYS A 765 -51.78 16.98 22.48
C LYS A 765 -50.88 15.78 22.38
N ARG A 766 -50.59 15.18 23.55
CA ARG A 766 -49.83 13.93 23.67
C ARG A 766 -50.71 12.83 24.25
N THR A 767 -50.78 11.67 23.63
CA THR A 767 -51.60 10.53 24.05
C THR A 767 -50.84 9.23 23.90
N ALA A 768 -50.83 8.37 24.92
CA ALA A 768 -50.15 7.08 24.89
C ALA A 768 -50.64 6.21 23.72
N ILE A 769 -49.71 5.61 23.00
CA ILE A 769 -50.02 4.69 21.87
C ILE A 769 -50.87 3.50 22.35
N SER A 770 -50.78 3.09 23.62
CA SER A 770 -51.58 2.03 24.24
C SER A 770 -53.06 2.34 24.29
N GLU A 771 -53.45 3.62 24.28
CA GLU A 771 -54.86 3.99 24.19
C GLU A 771 -55.48 3.74 22.80
N TYR A 772 -54.65 3.52 21.78
CA TYR A 772 -55.10 3.22 20.41
C TYR A 772 -55.14 1.71 20.21
N ARG A 773 -56.35 1.14 20.30
CA ARG A 773 -56.55 -0.31 20.10
C ARG A 773 -56.13 -0.78 18.69
N LEU A 774 -55.59 -1.95 18.61
CA LEU A 774 -55.36 -2.63 17.32
C LEU A 774 -56.70 -2.90 16.61
N GLN A 775 -56.79 -2.60 15.33
CA GLN A 775 -57.94 -2.77 14.48
C GLN A 775 -57.54 -3.44 13.18
N GLY A 776 -58.48 -3.99 12.44
CA GLY A 776 -58.23 -4.36 11.05
C GLY A 776 -58.14 -3.12 10.17
N ARG A 777 -57.33 -3.16 9.11
CA ARG A 777 -57.28 -2.08 8.10
C ARG A 777 -58.63 -1.90 7.40
N ASN A 778 -58.80 -0.80 6.66
CA ASN A 778 -60.02 -0.48 5.92
C ASN A 778 -61.23 -0.09 6.83
N GLY A 779 -60.91 0.41 8.04
CA GLY A 779 -61.90 0.98 8.99
C GLY A 779 -61.93 2.50 8.99
N PHE A 780 -62.89 3.14 9.70
CA PHE A 780 -62.94 4.59 9.95
C PHE A 780 -62.06 5.01 11.13
N GLY A 781 -61.53 4.06 11.88
CA GLY A 781 -60.66 4.32 13.03
C GLY A 781 -61.38 4.82 14.28
N VAL A 782 -60.63 5.40 15.22
CA VAL A 782 -61.07 5.98 16.47
C VAL A 782 -60.60 7.43 16.55
N LYS A 783 -61.27 8.27 17.37
CA LYS A 783 -60.79 9.66 17.54
C LYS A 783 -59.44 9.73 18.18
N ALA A 784 -58.49 10.50 17.56
CA ALA A 784 -57.23 10.88 18.09
C ALA A 784 -57.31 12.19 18.88
N VAL A 785 -58.11 13.11 18.42
CA VAL A 785 -58.34 14.42 19.08
C VAL A 785 -59.77 14.85 18.83
N GLN A 786 -60.35 15.65 19.74
CA GLN A 786 -61.65 16.32 19.55
C GLN A 786 -61.33 17.74 19.07
N LEU A 787 -61.49 18.00 17.79
CA LEU A 787 -61.43 19.34 17.23
C LEU A 787 -62.67 20.14 17.66
N ALA A 788 -62.48 21.34 18.22
CA ALA A 788 -63.50 22.28 18.60
C ALA A 788 -63.44 23.53 17.71
N GLU A 789 -64.57 24.25 17.60
CA GLU A 789 -64.58 25.53 16.87
C GLU A 789 -63.51 26.49 17.38
N GLY A 790 -62.71 27.11 16.48
CA GLY A 790 -61.64 28.02 16.82
C GLY A 790 -60.28 27.35 17.17
N ARG A 791 -60.13 26.01 17.05
CA ARG A 791 -58.88 25.32 17.29
C ARG A 791 -58.18 24.80 16.04
N GLY A 792 -58.69 25.09 14.88
CA GLY A 792 -58.17 24.72 13.57
C GLY A 792 -58.26 23.23 13.25
N SER A 793 -57.55 22.80 12.24
CA SER A 793 -57.41 21.42 11.78
C SER A 793 -56.01 20.87 12.11
N LEU A 794 -55.84 19.54 12.13
CA LEU A 794 -54.54 18.92 12.31
C LEU A 794 -53.62 19.25 11.13
N VAL A 795 -52.38 19.58 11.43
CA VAL A 795 -51.31 19.84 10.45
C VAL A 795 -50.14 18.90 10.63
N GLY A 796 -50.06 18.17 11.76
CA GLY A 796 -49.03 17.17 11.98
C GLY A 796 -49.44 16.15 13.05
N ALA A 797 -48.98 14.93 12.89
CA ALA A 797 -49.07 13.84 13.85
C ALA A 797 -47.74 13.01 13.75
N VAL A 798 -47.12 12.78 14.90
CA VAL A 798 -45.81 12.06 14.97
C VAL A 798 -45.75 11.27 16.28
N ILE A 799 -45.06 10.12 16.24
CA ILE A 799 -44.77 9.30 17.42
C ILE A 799 -43.54 9.84 18.13
N VAL A 800 -43.65 10.04 19.44
CA VAL A 800 -42.60 10.64 20.28
C VAL A 800 -42.37 9.84 21.56
N GLU A 801 -41.14 9.99 22.10
CA GLU A 801 -40.78 9.61 23.46
C GLU A 801 -40.82 10.82 24.39
N GLU A 802 -40.79 10.60 25.71
CA GLU A 802 -40.97 11.69 26.68
C GLU A 802 -39.81 12.71 26.66
N ASP A 803 -38.63 12.25 26.36
CA ASP A 803 -37.38 13.02 26.28
C ASP A 803 -37.10 13.62 24.89
N ASP A 804 -38.01 13.41 23.94
CA ASP A 804 -37.90 13.97 22.59
C ASP A 804 -38.18 15.47 22.56
N GLN A 805 -37.78 16.10 21.48
CA GLN A 805 -38.06 17.49 21.17
C GLN A 805 -38.85 17.59 19.86
N ILE A 806 -39.79 18.50 19.83
CA ILE A 806 -40.58 18.80 18.63
C ILE A 806 -40.25 20.20 18.13
N MET A 807 -40.02 20.27 16.84
CA MET A 807 -39.90 21.51 16.09
C MET A 807 -41.22 21.82 15.40
N ALA A 808 -41.86 22.93 15.74
CA ALA A 808 -43.02 23.44 15.02
C ALA A 808 -42.56 24.49 14.01
N ILE A 809 -42.93 24.34 12.77
CA ILE A 809 -42.57 25.20 11.66
C ILE A 809 -43.76 26.10 11.32
N MET A 810 -43.54 27.40 11.42
CA MET A 810 -44.57 28.43 11.10
C MET A 810 -44.51 28.80 9.62
N LYS A 811 -45.59 29.28 9.09
CA LYS A 811 -45.70 29.80 7.72
C LYS A 811 -44.71 30.96 7.45
N SER A 812 -44.43 31.77 8.47
CA SER A 812 -43.41 32.83 8.43
C SER A 812 -41.96 32.34 8.38
N GLY A 813 -41.72 31.01 8.40
CA GLY A 813 -40.38 30.43 8.47
C GLY A 813 -39.76 30.43 9.85
N LYS A 814 -40.50 30.83 10.91
CA LYS A 814 -40.04 30.67 12.29
C LYS A 814 -40.15 29.21 12.70
N VAL A 815 -39.15 28.70 13.38
CA VAL A 815 -39.15 27.37 14.00
C VAL A 815 -39.19 27.53 15.52
N ILE A 816 -40.13 26.88 16.17
CA ILE A 816 -40.24 26.80 17.64
C ILE A 816 -39.81 25.38 18.03
N ARG A 817 -38.81 25.28 18.91
CA ARG A 817 -38.33 24.02 19.51
C ARG A 817 -38.89 23.94 20.95
N SER A 818 -39.52 22.84 21.30
CA SER A 818 -40.07 22.59 22.61
C SER A 818 -39.93 21.11 22.98
N ASN A 819 -39.74 20.82 24.25
CA ASN A 819 -39.64 19.44 24.74
C ASN A 819 -41.05 18.82 24.75
N VAL A 820 -41.14 17.53 24.51
CA VAL A 820 -42.39 16.75 24.51
C VAL A 820 -42.97 16.68 25.89
N ASP A 821 -42.19 16.66 26.95
CA ASP A 821 -42.62 16.63 28.36
C ASP A 821 -43.39 17.87 28.79
N GLU A 822 -43.21 19.01 28.10
CA GLU A 822 -43.95 20.25 28.35
C GLU A 822 -45.44 20.12 27.99
N VAL A 823 -45.80 19.15 27.14
CA VAL A 823 -47.19 18.85 26.78
C VAL A 823 -47.67 17.64 27.59
N LYS A 824 -48.55 17.89 28.56
CA LYS A 824 -49.07 16.84 29.45
C LYS A 824 -49.74 15.70 28.67
N ARG A 825 -49.45 14.45 29.02
CA ARG A 825 -50.13 13.25 28.51
C ARG A 825 -51.63 13.29 28.84
N THR A 826 -52.51 13.15 27.87
CA THR A 826 -53.96 13.25 28.01
C THR A 826 -54.70 12.18 27.19
N GLY A 827 -55.92 11.81 27.59
CA GLY A 827 -56.72 10.79 26.91
C GLY A 827 -57.13 11.18 25.47
N ARG A 828 -57.51 10.20 24.62
CA ARG A 828 -57.82 10.37 23.19
C ARG A 828 -58.83 11.42 22.83
N THR A 829 -59.91 11.60 23.66
CA THR A 829 -61.07 12.44 23.34
C THR A 829 -60.91 13.87 23.88
N THR A 830 -59.72 14.29 24.29
CA THR A 830 -59.47 15.65 24.77
C THR A 830 -59.10 16.59 23.61
N GLN A 831 -59.19 17.90 23.90
CA GLN A 831 -59.01 18.97 22.90
C GLN A 831 -57.59 19.50 22.78
N GLY A 832 -56.63 19.01 23.60
CA GLY A 832 -55.29 19.49 23.65
C GLY A 832 -55.06 20.78 24.44
N VAL A 833 -53.84 21.22 24.56
CA VAL A 833 -53.33 22.41 25.24
C VAL A 833 -52.63 23.36 24.27
N THR A 834 -52.47 24.63 24.63
CA THR A 834 -51.69 25.58 23.83
C THR A 834 -50.22 25.19 23.89
N PHE A 835 -49.66 24.85 22.74
CA PHE A 835 -48.26 24.45 22.54
C PHE A 835 -47.41 25.60 21.99
N ALA A 836 -47.93 26.28 20.98
CA ALA A 836 -47.33 27.46 20.39
C ALA A 836 -48.38 28.54 20.15
N LYS A 837 -48.02 29.80 20.16
CA LYS A 837 -48.92 30.92 19.82
C LYS A 837 -48.42 31.53 18.52
N PRO A 838 -49.01 31.19 17.35
CA PRO A 838 -48.77 31.89 16.10
C PRO A 838 -49.04 33.41 16.24
N ASP A 839 -48.26 34.25 15.59
CA ASP A 839 -48.53 35.67 15.46
C ASP A 839 -49.82 35.88 14.65
N LYS A 840 -50.43 37.11 14.72
CA LYS A 840 -51.59 37.46 13.88
C LYS A 840 -51.24 37.28 12.41
N ASN A 841 -51.93 36.41 11.69
CA ASN A 841 -51.71 35.99 10.30
C ASN A 841 -50.58 34.96 10.07
N ASP A 842 -50.05 34.32 11.10
CA ASP A 842 -49.17 33.18 11.01
C ASP A 842 -49.90 31.89 11.46
N GLU A 843 -49.47 30.77 10.97
CA GLU A 843 -50.03 29.45 11.31
C GLU A 843 -48.91 28.39 11.33
N ILE A 844 -49.09 27.35 12.14
CA ILE A 844 -48.21 26.17 12.05
C ILE A 844 -48.57 25.40 10.80
N ILE A 845 -47.58 25.07 10.01
CA ILE A 845 -47.76 24.33 8.75
C ILE A 845 -47.21 22.91 8.82
N SER A 846 -46.22 22.65 9.68
CA SER A 846 -45.59 21.33 9.80
C SER A 846 -44.94 21.15 11.18
N ILE A 847 -44.71 19.89 11.57
CA ILE A 847 -43.93 19.52 12.75
C ILE A 847 -42.89 18.47 12.38
N ALA A 848 -41.74 18.50 13.05
CA ALA A 848 -40.70 17.52 12.94
C ALA A 848 -40.19 17.10 14.33
N ARG A 849 -39.85 15.83 14.50
CA ARG A 849 -39.15 15.32 15.68
C ARG A 849 -37.64 15.64 15.56
N ASN A 850 -37.05 16.14 16.64
CA ASN A 850 -35.63 16.29 16.75
C ASN A 850 -35.02 15.05 17.46
N GLU A 851 -34.14 14.34 16.80
CA GLU A 851 -33.50 13.12 17.33
C GLU A 851 -32.22 13.40 18.14
N GLU A 852 -31.82 14.67 18.32
CA GLU A 852 -30.68 15.05 19.14
C GLU A 852 -31.01 14.85 20.63
N LYS A 853 -30.48 13.79 21.25
CA LYS A 853 -30.46 13.66 22.72
C LYS A 853 -29.31 14.52 23.23
N ASP A 854 -29.57 15.46 24.11
CA ASP A 854 -28.53 16.21 24.81
C ASP A 854 -27.70 15.21 25.67
N ASP A 855 -26.47 14.94 25.29
CA ASP A 855 -25.50 14.07 25.99
C ASP A 855 -24.97 14.70 27.30
N GLU A 856 -25.86 15.24 28.16
CA GLU A 856 -25.50 15.69 29.52
C GLU A 856 -25.32 14.52 30.52
N SER A 857 -25.58 13.25 30.15
CA SER A 857 -25.45 12.09 31.03
C SER A 857 -24.16 11.30 30.91
N ALA A 858 -23.27 11.63 29.94
CA ALA A 858 -22.03 10.91 29.76
C ALA A 858 -20.86 11.43 30.59
N GLU A 859 -20.91 12.69 31.11
CA GLU A 859 -19.83 13.23 31.95
C GLU A 859 -20.00 12.93 33.46
N SER A 860 -21.15 12.43 33.92
CA SER A 860 -21.34 12.06 35.33
C SER A 860 -21.08 10.58 35.66
N GLY A 861 -20.78 9.74 34.66
CA GLY A 861 -20.48 8.29 34.80
C GLY A 861 -19.02 7.93 35.00
N GLU A 862 -18.08 8.80 34.58
CA GLU A 862 -16.64 8.48 34.64
C GLU A 862 -15.92 8.92 35.94
N SER A 863 -16.61 9.65 36.83
CA SER A 863 -16.03 10.05 38.13
C SER A 863 -16.46 9.17 39.34
N ALA A 864 -17.32 8.17 39.14
CA ALA A 864 -17.82 7.28 40.22
C ALA A 864 -17.18 5.88 40.24
N GLU A 865 -16.37 5.49 39.24
CA GLU A 865 -15.75 4.16 39.19
C GLU A 865 -14.25 4.13 39.61
N LYS A 866 -13.72 5.23 40.17
CA LYS A 866 -12.34 5.28 40.66
C LYS A 866 -12.17 5.35 42.18
N THR A 867 -13.21 5.05 42.97
CA THR A 867 -13.14 5.12 44.46
C THR A 867 -13.64 3.88 45.18
N GLU A 868 -13.75 2.70 44.54
CA GLU A 868 -14.07 1.45 45.27
C GLU A 868 -13.15 0.30 44.88
N SER A 869 -11.85 0.44 45.22
CA SER A 869 -10.98 -0.74 45.41
C SER A 869 -9.74 -0.38 46.19
N ALA A 870 -9.90 0.02 47.45
CA ALA A 870 -8.84 0.01 48.45
C ALA A 870 -9.43 0.03 49.83
N GLU A 871 -9.91 -1.09 50.30
CA GLU A 871 -9.98 -1.43 51.73
C GLU A 871 -10.23 -2.92 51.84
N HIS A 872 -9.16 -3.69 52.09
CA HIS A 872 -9.16 -4.77 53.06
C HIS A 872 -7.76 -5.32 53.32
N GLY A 873 -7.27 -5.04 54.53
CA GLY A 873 -6.58 -5.90 55.43
C GLY A 873 -5.05 -5.97 55.26
N THR A 874 -4.23 -5.82 56.17
CA THR A 874 -4.24 -5.86 57.63
C THR A 874 -2.87 -5.40 58.10
N ASN A 875 -2.88 -4.72 59.23
CA ASN A 875 -1.81 -4.48 60.24
C ASN A 875 -0.55 -5.35 60.21
N ALA A 876 0.59 -4.68 60.27
CA ALA A 876 1.59 -4.94 61.32
C ALA A 876 2.66 -3.81 61.38
N THR A 877 2.58 -2.96 62.37
CA THR A 877 3.58 -2.32 63.21
C THR A 877 5.06 -2.67 62.93
N VAL A 878 5.96 -1.72 62.91
CA VAL A 878 6.66 -1.04 64.01
C VAL A 878 7.85 -0.22 63.48
N ASN A 879 7.87 1.05 63.87
CA ASN A 879 8.91 1.93 64.41
C ASN A 879 10.16 2.35 63.66
N GLU A 880 10.33 3.65 63.73
CA GLU A 880 11.52 4.48 64.04
C GLU A 880 12.67 4.44 63.06
N GLY A 881 13.17 5.52 62.58
CA GLY A 881 13.64 6.72 63.19
C GLY A 881 14.30 7.65 62.20
N ALA A 882 13.99 8.84 62.36
CA ALA A 882 14.77 10.08 62.47
C ALA A 882 15.90 10.43 61.49
N SER A 883 15.68 11.56 60.97
CA SER A 883 16.54 12.78 60.91
C SER A 883 17.49 12.93 59.74
N ALA A 884 17.28 13.94 59.03
CA ALA A 884 17.72 15.33 59.12
C ALA A 884 18.92 15.68 58.19
N SER A 885 18.66 16.75 57.46
CA SER A 885 19.58 17.85 57.13
C SER A 885 20.72 17.54 56.20
N SER A 886 21.05 18.31 55.26
CA SER A 886 21.06 19.74 54.96
C SER A 886 22.17 20.04 53.99
N GLU A 887 21.93 21.04 53.18
CA GLU A 887 22.87 22.06 52.71
C GLU A 887 24.11 21.62 51.91
N ALA A 888 24.32 22.13 50.81
CA ALA A 888 24.59 23.45 50.27
C ALA A 888 25.98 23.49 49.63
N ALA A 889 25.96 24.11 48.49
CA ALA A 889 26.86 25.19 48.07
C ALA A 889 28.28 24.89 47.60
N THR A 890 28.53 25.32 46.50
CA THR A 890 29.34 26.49 46.00
C THR A 890 30.63 26.17 45.27
N GLU A 891 30.72 26.78 44.12
CA GLU A 891 31.82 27.62 43.59
C GLU A 891 33.15 26.89 43.29
N ALA A 892 33.69 27.06 42.22
CA ALA A 892 34.20 28.15 41.41
C ALA A 892 35.63 27.88 40.97
N ASN A 893 35.90 28.32 39.84
CA ASN A 893 37.04 29.11 39.35
C ASN A 893 38.15 28.43 38.53
N ALA A 894 38.22 28.88 37.35
CA ALA A 894 39.25 29.65 36.66
C ALA A 894 40.67 29.04 36.52
N GLY A 895 41.16 29.18 35.33
CA GLY A 895 42.60 29.21 35.09
C GLY A 895 42.98 28.96 33.62
N ASN A 896 43.03 30.03 32.89
CA ASN A 896 43.91 30.45 31.81
C ASN A 896 45.15 29.60 31.55
N GLY A 897 45.56 29.56 30.30
CA GLY A 897 46.94 29.33 29.92
C GLY A 897 47.12 29.13 28.40
N ASP A 898 47.49 30.19 27.78
CA ASP A 898 48.02 30.38 26.43
C ASP A 898 49.09 29.39 25.97
N GLY A 899 49.26 29.29 24.63
CA GLY A 899 50.59 28.98 24.08
C GLY A 899 50.60 28.19 22.80
N GLU A 900 50.55 28.93 21.68
CA GLU A 900 51.39 28.88 20.48
C GLU A 900 51.82 27.57 19.80
N ASN A 901 51.50 27.57 18.51
CA ASN A 901 52.31 27.28 17.32
C ASN A 901 53.40 26.15 17.39
N VAL A 902 53.45 25.28 16.36
CA VAL A 902 54.38 25.29 15.24
C VAL A 902 54.14 24.07 14.34
N GLU A 903 54.28 24.35 13.05
CA GLU A 903 54.36 23.47 11.87
C GLU A 903 55.13 22.13 12.00
N ALA A 904 54.62 21.13 11.37
CA ALA A 904 55.27 20.36 10.29
C ALA A 904 54.28 19.39 9.63
#